data_ea47c7f5c22f86a16e8dc85df6da8153
#
_entry.id   ea47c7f5c22f86a16e8dc85df6da8153
#
_cell.length_a   1.000
_cell.length_b   1.000
_cell.length_c   1.000
_cell.angle_alpha   90.00
_cell.angle_beta   90.00
_cell.angle_gamma   90.00
#
_symmetry.space_group_name_H-M   'P 1'
#
loop_
_entity.id
_entity.type
_entity.pdbx_description
1 polymer ?
#
loop_
_entity_poly.entity_id
_entity_poly.type
_entity_poly.pdbx_seq_one_letter_code
_entity_poly.pdbx_strand_id
1 'polypeptide(L)'
;GAAILVEGTTNGTTADIDGNFEIKIGPGNYTLVVSYVSYKTQRLTSIVVSAGKPTVLNIEMEEAAMELESVQVVAQVKTDTDLSLLRSVRTSIQVVSGISSQQISKTLDKDASEVVKRVPGVTIQDNRFIVVRGLNQRYNNVWLNNAGTPSSETDVKAFSFDVIPSNMIDNLLIYKTGSAENPAEATGGFIKIATKNIPDANFTTAEYSIAYNDRTTLREAYFLPGKTADLAGLGQLQRGLPSGFAADLNKLPTAGRDAEALKLPGQWMAQPTTALPNQKLAIATGHRWNLTGGARLGTLTSLSYSNAYSTRSNMQNYMYERYDTQNQLPVYLYKYNADIYNRDYRIGLMHNWAYQNAYGTKLEFKNLLNVAGIQNSSNTEGWNNYRMSNFRYYSSQYSSRTTYSGQLSGKHNLNGDDNNTLDWNTGFAYANRIEPDRQNWSKKEVSAGVYQYVLPDVPSINELGRLFMNNHEFIYTAGSNWEKKTGIAALNPTFKAGVYAEYKTRNFGERSLTYRNAYGPFSTTQINALPFETLFTESYLGQGKVLSIDEQTNVANNYSAQNLLTAGYAQFTLPVGKVNLTAGLRAEFNRLMLQGYYNASSPVNVDEPEFDLFPSLNSSYNLNEKTLLRLAYSRSMNRPEFREVAPLTYYDFTEKNSVVGNPLLKNASIHNLDLRFEFYPSPTETFTIAAFYKHFTNPIEMVSIGAGSLYSFANALGATNYGVEMELKKSLNFIGLQNFSLNINASLIKSSVEFADTESERTRALQGQSPYVVNAGIYYQNDNKGISANLMYNVMGERILVAAQLNQGVVLVPDIYEMPRHVIDFSFNKKIGKQLELKFGIKDILAQDHRTQQTYDDGNGGSISLANKRYNTGRTVSLGANWKF
;
A
#
# COMPACT_ATOMS: atom_id res chain seq x y z
N GLY A 1 -32.96 8.27 9.55
CA GLY A 1 -32.51 6.95 9.98
C GLY A 1 -33.63 5.90 10.10
N ALA A 2 -34.92 6.25 9.93
CA ALA A 2 -35.99 5.27 9.92
C ALA A 2 -35.84 4.33 8.72
N ALA A 3 -36.08 3.03 8.93
CA ALA A 3 -36.08 2.04 7.86
C ALA A 3 -37.48 1.99 7.26
N ILE A 4 -37.58 2.10 5.94
CA ILE A 4 -38.84 2.05 5.18
C ILE A 4 -38.76 0.85 4.23
N LEU A 5 -39.65 -0.14 4.41
CA LEU A 5 -39.69 -1.37 3.65
C LEU A 5 -41.02 -1.54 2.92
N VAL A 6 -41.00 -2.01 1.70
CA VAL A 6 -42.21 -2.46 0.99
C VAL A 6 -42.55 -3.86 1.45
N GLU A 7 -43.67 -4.01 2.12
CA GLU A 7 -44.11 -5.29 2.73
C GLU A 7 -44.13 -6.43 1.70
N GLY A 8 -43.66 -7.60 2.12
CA GLY A 8 -43.63 -8.78 1.25
C GLY A 8 -42.46 -8.74 0.21
N THR A 9 -41.66 -7.72 0.23
CA THR A 9 -40.52 -7.58 -0.70
C THR A 9 -39.21 -7.30 0.06
N THR A 10 -38.08 -7.33 -0.62
CA THR A 10 -36.79 -6.89 -0.10
C THR A 10 -36.46 -5.46 -0.53
N ASN A 11 -37.38 -4.74 -1.15
CA ASN A 11 -37.23 -3.37 -1.59
C ASN A 11 -37.52 -2.41 -0.44
N GLY A 12 -36.52 -1.63 -0.04
CA GLY A 12 -36.63 -0.69 1.05
C GLY A 12 -35.53 0.36 1.01
N THR A 13 -35.64 1.36 1.85
CA THR A 13 -34.68 2.45 2.01
C THR A 13 -34.59 2.85 3.46
N THR A 14 -33.66 3.72 3.79
CA THR A 14 -33.61 4.39 5.09
C THR A 14 -33.74 5.88 4.89
N ALA A 15 -34.50 6.53 5.79
CA ALA A 15 -34.59 7.98 5.81
C ALA A 15 -33.20 8.57 6.07
N ASP A 16 -32.88 9.66 5.38
CA ASP A 16 -31.67 10.46 5.63
C ASP A 16 -31.75 11.15 7.01
N ILE A 17 -30.76 11.99 7.29
CA ILE A 17 -30.63 12.71 8.55
C ILE A 17 -31.72 13.78 8.71
N ASP A 18 -32.29 14.27 7.62
CA ASP A 18 -33.35 15.24 7.56
C ASP A 18 -34.73 14.57 7.48
N GLY A 19 -34.80 13.23 7.53
CA GLY A 19 -36.02 12.43 7.48
C GLY A 19 -36.51 12.11 6.06
N ASN A 20 -35.82 12.56 5.00
CA ASN A 20 -36.24 12.30 3.62
C ASN A 20 -35.84 10.87 3.18
N PHE A 21 -36.72 10.27 2.38
CA PHE A 21 -36.46 8.96 1.78
C PHE A 21 -36.97 8.87 0.34
N GLU A 22 -36.35 7.99 -0.44
CA GLU A 22 -36.79 7.67 -1.80
C GLU A 22 -36.75 6.16 -2.02
N ILE A 23 -37.84 5.58 -2.52
CA ILE A 23 -37.95 4.17 -2.93
C ILE A 23 -38.33 4.14 -4.40
N LYS A 24 -37.51 3.48 -5.23
CA LYS A 24 -37.82 3.25 -6.65
C LYS A 24 -38.55 1.92 -6.79
N ILE A 25 -39.85 2.01 -7.17
CA ILE A 25 -40.74 0.88 -7.27
C ILE A 25 -41.64 1.04 -8.51
N GLY A 26 -42.04 -0.06 -9.11
CA GLY A 26 -42.96 -0.04 -10.26
C GLY A 26 -44.35 0.48 -9.90
N PRO A 27 -45.20 0.83 -10.88
CA PRO A 27 -46.60 1.18 -10.62
C PRO A 27 -47.31 0.03 -9.95
N GLY A 28 -48.12 0.34 -8.93
CA GLY A 28 -48.85 -0.69 -8.15
C GLY A 28 -49.40 -0.14 -6.86
N ASN A 29 -50.08 -1.02 -6.11
CA ASN A 29 -50.58 -0.72 -4.77
C ASN A 29 -49.70 -1.45 -3.74
N TYR A 30 -49.17 -0.72 -2.77
CA TYR A 30 -48.17 -1.22 -1.85
C TYR A 30 -48.53 -0.94 -0.40
N THR A 31 -47.96 -1.74 0.49
CA THR A 31 -47.92 -1.47 1.93
C THR A 31 -46.50 -1.17 2.33
N LEU A 32 -46.27 -0.07 3.02
CA LEU A 32 -44.93 0.26 3.59
C LEU A 32 -44.93 -0.05 5.09
N VAL A 33 -43.83 -0.63 5.54
CA VAL A 33 -43.52 -0.80 6.97
C VAL A 33 -42.39 0.16 7.31
N VAL A 34 -42.66 1.06 8.24
CA VAL A 34 -41.69 2.08 8.69
C VAL A 34 -41.34 1.80 10.13
N SER A 35 -40.02 1.67 10.41
CA SER A 35 -39.51 1.36 11.74
C SER A 35 -38.32 2.26 12.09
N TYR A 36 -38.23 2.67 13.35
CA TYR A 36 -37.10 3.41 13.89
C TYR A 36 -36.91 3.04 15.36
N VAL A 37 -35.65 3.09 15.83
CA VAL A 37 -35.33 2.76 17.23
C VAL A 37 -36.03 3.71 18.17
N SER A 38 -36.74 3.18 19.18
CA SER A 38 -37.56 3.91 20.15
C SER A 38 -38.85 4.50 19.59
N TYR A 39 -39.33 4.11 18.40
CA TYR A 39 -40.61 4.51 17.83
C TYR A 39 -41.46 3.30 17.50
N LYS A 40 -42.78 3.45 17.57
CA LYS A 40 -43.72 2.41 17.14
C LYS A 40 -43.58 2.15 15.65
N THR A 41 -43.44 0.87 15.28
CA THR A 41 -43.44 0.50 13.87
C THR A 41 -44.80 0.83 13.25
N GLN A 42 -44.79 1.59 12.16
CA GLN A 42 -46.02 1.94 11.43
C GLN A 42 -46.15 1.13 10.15
N ARG A 43 -47.40 0.72 9.86
CA ARG A 43 -47.73 0.00 8.64
C ARG A 43 -48.72 0.84 7.83
N LEU A 44 -48.23 1.39 6.71
CA LEU A 44 -49.02 2.24 5.82
C LEU A 44 -49.52 1.42 4.65
N THR A 45 -50.86 1.16 4.61
CA THR A 45 -51.49 0.35 3.57
C THR A 45 -52.07 1.20 2.45
N SER A 46 -52.30 0.58 1.30
CA SER A 46 -52.96 1.20 0.13
C SER A 46 -52.23 2.38 -0.50
N ILE A 47 -50.91 2.31 -0.53
CA ILE A 47 -50.09 3.34 -1.19
C ILE A 47 -50.05 3.07 -2.69
N VAL A 48 -50.69 3.94 -3.47
CA VAL A 48 -50.78 3.82 -4.93
C VAL A 48 -49.62 4.53 -5.58
N VAL A 49 -48.81 3.79 -6.34
CA VAL A 49 -47.71 4.32 -7.16
C VAL A 49 -48.12 4.30 -8.61
N SER A 50 -48.09 5.47 -9.24
CA SER A 50 -48.50 5.64 -10.65
C SER A 50 -47.28 5.83 -11.54
N ALA A 51 -47.36 5.37 -12.79
CA ALA A 51 -46.25 5.51 -13.74
C ALA A 51 -45.91 6.99 -14.02
N GLY A 52 -44.65 7.36 -13.90
CA GLY A 52 -44.16 8.69 -14.27
C GLY A 52 -44.42 9.83 -13.27
N LYS A 53 -45.07 9.52 -12.13
CA LYS A 53 -45.32 10.51 -11.06
C LYS A 53 -44.81 10.01 -9.71
N PRO A 54 -44.02 10.82 -8.95
CA PRO A 54 -43.63 10.45 -7.60
C PRO A 54 -44.84 10.51 -6.66
N THR A 55 -45.01 9.48 -5.83
CA THR A 55 -45.93 9.50 -4.69
C THR A 55 -45.22 10.07 -3.48
N VAL A 56 -45.65 11.22 -2.98
CA VAL A 56 -45.08 11.89 -1.82
C VAL A 56 -45.79 11.45 -0.55
N LEU A 57 -45.04 11.01 0.46
CA LEU A 57 -45.55 10.60 1.75
C LEU A 57 -44.83 11.34 2.86
N ASN A 58 -45.63 11.92 3.76
CA ASN A 58 -45.11 12.46 5.03
C ASN A 58 -45.56 11.50 6.14
N ILE A 59 -44.57 10.97 6.87
CA ILE A 59 -44.79 9.94 7.88
C ILE A 59 -44.34 10.48 9.24
N GLU A 60 -45.25 10.62 10.17
CA GLU A 60 -44.95 10.99 11.56
C GLU A 60 -44.93 9.71 12.40
N MET A 61 -43.84 9.48 13.11
CA MET A 61 -43.67 8.31 13.97
C MET A 61 -43.90 8.66 15.42
N GLU A 62 -44.69 7.82 16.14
CA GLU A 62 -44.91 7.97 17.58
C GLU A 62 -43.83 7.25 18.39
N GLU A 63 -43.36 7.88 19.49
CA GLU A 63 -42.44 7.23 20.42
C GLU A 63 -43.09 5.99 21.07
N ALA A 64 -42.34 4.89 21.13
CA ALA A 64 -42.79 3.66 21.79
C ALA A 64 -42.50 3.71 23.29
N ALA A 65 -43.49 3.82 24.13
CA ALA A 65 -43.36 3.44 25.53
C ALA A 65 -43.30 1.91 25.59
N MET A 66 -42.15 1.38 26.02
CA MET A 66 -41.77 -0.03 26.11
C MET A 66 -42.91 -1.06 26.15
N GLU A 67 -43.14 -1.79 25.02
CA GLU A 67 -43.48 -3.18 25.01
C GLU A 67 -43.08 -3.77 23.65
N LEU A 68 -42.26 -4.81 23.67
CA LEU A 68 -41.61 -5.38 22.48
C LEU A 68 -42.37 -6.63 22.02
N GLU A 69 -43.05 -6.55 20.90
CA GLU A 69 -43.09 -7.65 19.94
C GLU A 69 -42.32 -7.22 18.69
N SER A 70 -41.15 -7.79 18.52
CA SER A 70 -40.22 -7.38 17.46
C SER A 70 -40.54 -8.09 16.14
N VAL A 71 -41.11 -7.37 15.19
CA VAL A 71 -40.96 -7.72 13.77
C VAL A 71 -39.60 -7.15 13.33
N GLN A 72 -38.58 -7.99 13.34
CA GLN A 72 -37.22 -7.63 12.95
C GLN A 72 -37.17 -7.45 11.44
N VAL A 73 -37.20 -6.21 10.96
CA VAL A 73 -36.88 -5.88 9.58
C VAL A 73 -35.36 -5.75 9.50
N VAL A 74 -34.70 -6.82 9.11
CA VAL A 74 -33.23 -6.81 8.88
C VAL A 74 -32.95 -6.08 7.56
N ALA A 75 -32.91 -4.76 7.60
CA ALA A 75 -32.39 -3.98 6.49
C ALA A 75 -30.87 -4.12 6.50
N GLN A 76 -30.28 -4.57 5.39
CA GLN A 76 -28.84 -4.60 5.24
C GLN A 76 -28.33 -3.17 5.14
N VAL A 77 -27.55 -2.73 6.13
CA VAL A 77 -26.86 -1.43 6.05
C VAL A 77 -25.83 -1.51 4.91
N LYS A 78 -26.06 -0.75 3.85
CA LYS A 78 -25.07 -0.63 2.76
C LYS A 78 -23.79 0.01 3.31
N THR A 79 -22.65 -0.55 2.98
CA THR A 79 -21.32 -0.02 3.40
C THR A 79 -20.55 0.57 2.24
N ASP A 80 -21.01 0.36 1.02
CA ASP A 80 -20.35 0.63 -0.25
C ASP A 80 -20.64 2.02 -0.85
N THR A 81 -21.58 2.80 -0.23
CA THR A 81 -22.00 4.11 -0.73
C THR A 81 -21.29 5.27 -0.04
N ASP A 82 -21.23 6.43 -0.71
CA ASP A 82 -20.65 7.66 -0.13
C ASP A 82 -21.42 8.12 1.12
N LEU A 83 -22.75 7.93 1.13
CA LEU A 83 -23.58 8.30 2.27
C LEU A 83 -23.31 7.40 3.48
N SER A 84 -23.19 6.09 3.27
CA SER A 84 -22.91 5.14 4.36
C SER A 84 -21.51 5.36 4.92
N LEU A 85 -20.54 5.68 4.07
CA LEU A 85 -19.19 6.05 4.50
C LEU A 85 -19.21 7.31 5.38
N LEU A 86 -19.88 8.39 4.93
CA LEU A 86 -19.97 9.64 5.67
C LEU A 86 -20.67 9.44 7.01
N ARG A 87 -21.70 8.61 7.05
CA ARG A 87 -22.37 8.22 8.31
C ARG A 87 -21.41 7.47 9.23
N SER A 88 -20.63 6.50 8.73
CA SER A 88 -19.62 5.78 9.51
C SER A 88 -18.57 6.72 10.08
N VAL A 89 -18.09 7.68 9.28
CA VAL A 89 -17.12 8.72 9.72
C VAL A 89 -17.71 9.58 10.82
N ARG A 90 -18.95 10.06 10.65
CA ARG A 90 -19.62 10.96 11.61
C ARG A 90 -19.92 10.27 12.95
N THR A 91 -20.35 8.99 12.91
CA THR A 91 -20.69 8.21 14.12
C THR A 91 -19.49 7.56 14.79
N SER A 92 -18.33 7.52 14.11
CA SER A 92 -17.10 7.00 14.70
C SER A 92 -16.71 7.78 15.94
N ILE A 93 -16.20 7.09 16.96
CA ILE A 93 -15.57 7.71 18.13
C ILE A 93 -14.18 8.28 17.82
N GLN A 94 -13.54 7.77 16.76
CA GLN A 94 -12.21 8.15 16.32
C GLN A 94 -12.28 9.14 15.16
N VAL A 95 -11.18 9.84 14.91
CA VAL A 95 -10.97 10.62 13.68
C VAL A 95 -10.73 9.66 12.54
N VAL A 96 -11.66 9.58 11.59
CA VAL A 96 -11.62 8.67 10.44
C VAL A 96 -11.75 9.45 9.15
N SER A 97 -11.07 9.00 8.12
CA SER A 97 -11.27 9.40 6.72
C SER A 97 -11.37 8.13 5.87
N GLY A 98 -12.01 8.17 4.72
CA GLY A 98 -12.10 6.97 3.88
C GLY A 98 -12.65 7.21 2.48
N ILE A 99 -12.79 6.13 1.72
CA ILE A 99 -13.33 6.12 0.37
C ILE A 99 -14.25 4.89 0.19
N SER A 100 -15.39 5.10 -0.47
CA SER A 100 -16.39 4.06 -0.74
C SER A 100 -16.18 3.38 -2.09
N SER A 101 -16.72 2.16 -2.26
CA SER A 101 -16.78 1.47 -3.56
C SER A 101 -17.49 2.31 -4.63
N GLN A 102 -18.52 3.05 -4.24
CA GLN A 102 -19.23 3.97 -5.15
C GLN A 102 -18.29 5.05 -5.71
N GLN A 103 -17.43 5.64 -4.88
CA GLN A 103 -16.44 6.62 -5.32
C GLN A 103 -15.33 5.99 -6.15
N ILE A 104 -14.83 4.83 -5.74
CA ILE A 104 -13.80 4.06 -6.46
C ILE A 104 -14.26 3.71 -7.87
N SER A 105 -15.52 3.29 -8.04
CA SER A 105 -16.06 2.90 -9.35
C SER A 105 -16.12 4.03 -10.37
N LYS A 106 -16.15 5.29 -9.91
CA LYS A 106 -16.16 6.49 -10.76
C LYS A 106 -14.77 6.88 -11.28
N THR A 107 -13.73 6.18 -10.84
CA THR A 107 -12.34 6.45 -11.19
C THR A 107 -11.76 5.33 -12.05
N LEU A 108 -10.58 5.56 -12.61
CA LEU A 108 -9.82 4.58 -13.38
C LEU A 108 -8.68 3.96 -12.55
N ASP A 109 -8.85 3.96 -11.22
CA ASP A 109 -7.86 3.39 -10.33
C ASP A 109 -7.80 1.87 -10.51
N LYS A 110 -6.59 1.36 -10.70
CA LYS A 110 -6.38 -0.07 -10.96
C LYS A 110 -6.31 -0.91 -9.68
N ASP A 111 -5.80 -0.33 -8.58
CA ASP A 111 -5.54 -1.00 -7.33
C ASP A 111 -5.72 -0.05 -6.12
N ALA A 112 -5.57 -0.60 -4.91
CA ALA A 112 -5.75 0.16 -3.67
C ALA A 112 -4.73 1.29 -3.52
N SER A 113 -3.54 1.22 -4.13
CA SER A 113 -2.53 2.27 -4.05
C SER A 113 -2.97 3.55 -4.76
N GLU A 114 -3.66 3.42 -5.89
CA GLU A 114 -4.23 4.56 -6.62
C GLU A 114 -5.47 5.11 -5.90
N VAL A 115 -6.29 4.23 -5.34
CA VAL A 115 -7.50 4.58 -4.58
C VAL A 115 -7.17 5.44 -3.37
N VAL A 116 -6.18 5.05 -2.59
CA VAL A 116 -5.87 5.70 -1.30
C VAL A 116 -5.30 7.11 -1.44
N LYS A 117 -4.71 7.46 -2.60
CA LYS A 117 -4.28 8.84 -2.91
C LYS A 117 -5.40 9.87 -2.81
N ARG A 118 -6.66 9.42 -2.87
CA ARG A 118 -7.85 10.28 -2.81
C ARG A 118 -8.31 10.56 -1.38
N VAL A 119 -7.76 9.85 -0.40
CA VAL A 119 -8.12 10.03 1.00
C VAL A 119 -7.38 11.22 1.60
N PRO A 120 -8.05 12.08 2.41
CA PRO A 120 -7.44 13.25 3.04
C PRO A 120 -6.20 12.94 3.89
N GLY A 121 -5.14 13.75 3.76
CA GLY A 121 -3.91 13.62 4.55
C GLY A 121 -3.08 12.39 4.22
N VAL A 122 -3.28 11.82 3.03
CA VAL A 122 -2.62 10.61 2.57
C VAL A 122 -1.85 10.86 1.29
N THR A 123 -0.65 10.30 1.22
CA THR A 123 0.17 10.22 0.00
C THR A 123 0.66 8.80 -0.21
N ILE A 124 1.20 8.52 -1.38
CA ILE A 124 1.78 7.22 -1.72
C ILE A 124 3.23 7.41 -2.11
N GLN A 125 4.09 6.60 -1.52
CA GLN A 125 5.50 6.47 -1.89
C GLN A 125 5.66 5.24 -2.81
N ASP A 126 6.53 5.36 -3.83
CA ASP A 126 6.87 4.30 -4.79
C ASP A 126 5.66 3.65 -5.48
N ASN A 127 4.54 4.39 -5.59
CA ASN A 127 3.25 3.91 -6.08
C ASN A 127 2.69 2.67 -5.35
N ARG A 128 3.18 2.36 -4.15
CA ARG A 128 2.81 1.16 -3.38
C ARG A 128 2.53 1.40 -1.91
N PHE A 129 3.26 2.32 -1.27
CA PHE A 129 3.27 2.47 0.19
C PHE A 129 2.56 3.73 0.65
N ILE A 130 1.72 3.57 1.65
CA ILE A 130 0.93 4.67 2.20
C ILE A 130 1.75 5.50 3.19
N VAL A 131 1.61 6.81 3.07
CA VAL A 131 2.15 7.82 4.01
C VAL A 131 0.97 8.60 4.56
N VAL A 132 0.79 8.60 5.87
CA VAL A 132 -0.31 9.29 6.56
C VAL A 132 0.26 10.38 7.45
N ARG A 133 -0.24 11.63 7.32
CA ARG A 133 0.23 12.79 8.12
C ARG A 133 1.75 12.99 8.06
N GLY A 134 2.34 12.76 6.89
CA GLY A 134 3.79 12.85 6.68
C GLY A 134 4.61 11.74 7.31
N LEU A 135 4.01 10.82 8.06
CA LEU A 135 4.71 9.66 8.61
C LEU A 135 4.81 8.56 7.55
N ASN A 136 6.02 8.09 7.32
CA ASN A 136 6.32 7.08 6.32
C ASN A 136 5.62 5.74 6.61
N GLN A 137 5.72 4.82 5.68
CA GLN A 137 4.99 3.54 5.68
C GLN A 137 5.18 2.71 6.95
N ARG A 138 6.34 2.78 7.62
CA ARG A 138 6.63 2.00 8.82
C ARG A 138 5.71 2.33 10.02
N TYR A 139 5.12 3.54 10.04
CA TYR A 139 4.23 4.02 11.10
C TYR A 139 2.75 3.71 10.85
N ASN A 140 2.43 3.01 9.75
CA ASN A 140 1.06 2.69 9.35
C ASN A 140 0.80 1.19 9.48
N ASN A 141 -0.35 0.83 10.04
CA ASN A 141 -0.78 -0.56 10.15
C ASN A 141 -1.97 -0.82 9.22
N VAL A 142 -1.96 -1.95 8.52
CA VAL A 142 -2.98 -2.29 7.52
C VAL A 142 -3.63 -3.62 7.84
N TRP A 143 -4.95 -3.62 7.94
CA TRP A 143 -5.74 -4.83 8.04
C TRP A 143 -6.65 -5.01 6.84
N LEU A 144 -6.68 -6.21 6.31
CA LEU A 144 -7.61 -6.64 5.28
C LEU A 144 -8.68 -7.52 5.92
N ASN A 145 -9.95 -7.11 5.83
CA ASN A 145 -11.09 -7.83 6.41
C ASN A 145 -10.91 -8.18 7.90
N ASN A 146 -10.34 -7.25 8.70
CA ASN A 146 -10.06 -7.38 10.13
C ASN A 146 -8.93 -8.35 10.52
N ALA A 147 -8.05 -8.71 9.59
CA ALA A 147 -6.85 -9.48 9.87
C ALA A 147 -5.60 -8.75 9.38
N GLY A 148 -4.46 -8.98 10.05
CA GLY A 148 -3.16 -8.44 9.64
C GLY A 148 -2.78 -8.86 8.22
N THR A 149 -2.11 -7.97 7.51
CA THR A 149 -1.67 -8.21 6.13
C THR A 149 -0.20 -8.59 6.07
N PRO A 150 0.19 -9.59 5.26
CA PRO A 150 1.58 -9.97 5.10
C PRO A 150 2.32 -8.99 4.18
N SER A 151 3.63 -8.86 4.37
CA SER A 151 4.49 -8.08 3.49
C SER A 151 5.22 -8.98 2.49
N SER A 152 5.10 -8.68 1.21
CA SER A 152 5.94 -9.27 0.16
C SER A 152 7.26 -8.54 -0.02
N GLU A 153 7.48 -7.46 0.71
CA GLU A 153 8.70 -6.65 0.60
C GLU A 153 9.83 -7.25 1.44
N THR A 154 11.04 -7.16 0.90
CA THR A 154 12.24 -7.74 1.53
C THR A 154 12.98 -6.74 2.40
N ASP A 155 12.75 -5.45 2.17
CA ASP A 155 13.60 -4.35 2.62
C ASP A 155 12.84 -3.24 3.39
N VAL A 156 11.51 -3.25 3.38
CA VAL A 156 10.71 -2.22 4.05
C VAL A 156 9.59 -2.82 4.90
N LYS A 157 9.34 -2.17 6.05
CA LYS A 157 8.16 -2.44 6.88
C LYS A 157 6.94 -1.78 6.25
N ALA A 158 6.29 -2.46 5.32
CA ALA A 158 5.09 -1.93 4.68
C ALA A 158 4.24 -3.01 4.01
N PHE A 159 2.94 -2.77 3.97
CA PHE A 159 2.03 -3.48 3.08
C PHE A 159 2.01 -2.81 1.71
N SER A 160 2.11 -3.60 0.66
CA SER A 160 2.08 -3.12 -0.72
C SER A 160 0.63 -3.01 -1.21
N PHE A 161 0.11 -1.79 -1.33
CA PHE A 161 -1.28 -1.54 -1.70
C PHE A 161 -1.62 -1.92 -3.15
N ASP A 162 -0.62 -2.09 -4.00
CA ASP A 162 -0.79 -2.52 -5.40
C ASP A 162 -1.26 -3.97 -5.56
N VAL A 163 -1.27 -4.77 -4.47
CA VAL A 163 -1.72 -6.17 -4.50
C VAL A 163 -3.25 -6.32 -4.43
N ILE A 164 -4.01 -5.27 -4.08
CA ILE A 164 -5.47 -5.33 -4.00
C ILE A 164 -6.10 -4.61 -5.19
N PRO A 165 -6.73 -5.34 -6.13
CA PRO A 165 -7.45 -4.73 -7.25
C PRO A 165 -8.60 -3.84 -6.76
N SER A 166 -8.74 -2.65 -7.35
CA SER A 166 -9.73 -1.65 -6.92
C SER A 166 -11.18 -2.13 -6.99
N ASN A 167 -11.51 -2.98 -7.96
CA ASN A 167 -12.85 -3.54 -8.15
C ASN A 167 -13.28 -4.51 -7.04
N MET A 168 -12.35 -5.00 -6.21
CA MET A 168 -12.60 -5.90 -5.09
C MET A 168 -12.87 -5.17 -3.77
N ILE A 169 -12.62 -3.86 -3.70
CA ILE A 169 -12.74 -3.05 -2.49
C ILE A 169 -14.20 -2.61 -2.30
N ASP A 170 -14.73 -2.83 -1.10
CA ASP A 170 -16.01 -2.30 -0.63
C ASP A 170 -15.84 -0.88 -0.08
N ASN A 171 -14.93 -0.74 0.89
CA ASN A 171 -14.51 0.53 1.42
C ASN A 171 -13.08 0.44 1.96
N LEU A 172 -12.45 1.61 2.11
CA LEU A 172 -11.16 1.77 2.74
C LEU A 172 -11.29 2.89 3.77
N LEU A 173 -11.01 2.58 5.04
CA LEU A 173 -11.09 3.50 6.17
C LEU A 173 -9.70 3.71 6.76
N ILE A 174 -9.37 4.95 7.10
CA ILE A 174 -8.11 5.34 7.75
C ILE A 174 -8.44 6.01 9.07
N TYR A 175 -8.16 5.31 10.15
CA TYR A 175 -8.28 5.79 11.52
C TYR A 175 -7.01 6.54 11.89
N LYS A 176 -7.15 7.82 12.19
CA LYS A 176 -6.02 8.73 12.46
C LYS A 176 -5.76 8.94 13.96
N THR A 177 -6.66 8.48 14.82
CA THR A 177 -6.50 8.49 16.29
C THR A 177 -6.56 7.08 16.83
N GLY A 178 -5.87 6.82 17.93
CA GLY A 178 -5.83 5.52 18.59
C GLY A 178 -7.12 5.21 19.37
N SER A 179 -7.43 3.93 19.48
CA SER A 179 -8.46 3.36 20.34
C SER A 179 -7.97 2.02 20.88
N ALA A 180 -8.45 1.59 22.04
CA ALA A 180 -8.02 0.34 22.64
C ALA A 180 -8.30 -0.90 21.76
N GLU A 181 -9.32 -0.86 20.92
CA GLU A 181 -9.65 -1.93 19.97
C GLU A 181 -8.67 -2.04 18.79
N ASN A 182 -7.90 -1.00 18.50
CA ASN A 182 -6.96 -0.96 17.39
C ASN A 182 -5.56 -1.42 17.80
N PRO A 183 -4.74 -1.95 16.89
CA PRO A 183 -3.35 -2.29 17.21
C PRO A 183 -2.57 -1.05 17.65
N ALA A 184 -1.64 -1.24 18.59
CA ALA A 184 -0.81 -0.15 19.12
C ALA A 184 0.15 0.41 18.05
N GLU A 185 0.53 -0.39 17.07
CA GLU A 185 1.38 0.02 15.93
C GLU A 185 0.59 0.75 14.84
N ALA A 186 -0.06 1.84 15.17
CA ALA A 186 -0.89 2.62 14.25
C ALA A 186 -0.67 4.13 14.41
N THR A 187 0.59 4.55 14.55
CA THR A 187 0.96 5.94 14.87
C THR A 187 0.61 6.93 13.76
N GLY A 188 0.86 6.61 12.51
CA GLY A 188 0.47 7.41 11.35
C GLY A 188 -1.02 7.27 11.08
N GLY A 189 -1.45 6.03 10.89
CA GLY A 189 -2.84 5.65 10.68
C GLY A 189 -3.05 4.15 10.75
N PHE A 190 -4.25 3.75 11.15
CA PHE A 190 -4.73 2.39 11.06
C PHE A 190 -5.66 2.26 9.85
N ILE A 191 -5.25 1.48 8.87
CA ILE A 191 -5.96 1.34 7.60
C ILE A 191 -6.75 0.03 7.61
N LYS A 192 -8.06 0.11 7.51
CA LYS A 192 -8.94 -1.04 7.30
C LYS A 192 -9.42 -1.07 5.86
N ILE A 193 -9.14 -2.16 5.18
CA ILE A 193 -9.64 -2.44 3.83
C ILE A 193 -10.67 -3.54 3.94
N ALA A 194 -11.91 -3.23 3.56
CA ALA A 194 -12.97 -4.21 3.45
C ALA A 194 -13.15 -4.64 2.00
N THR A 195 -13.19 -5.94 1.74
CA THR A 195 -13.56 -6.46 0.42
C THR A 195 -15.06 -6.62 0.32
N LYS A 196 -15.56 -6.53 -0.91
CA LYS A 196 -17.00 -6.70 -1.23
C LYS A 196 -17.58 -7.98 -0.66
N ASN A 197 -18.84 -7.90 -0.26
CA ASN A 197 -19.55 -8.93 0.47
C ASN A 197 -20.81 -9.43 -0.30
N ILE A 198 -21.86 -9.86 0.42
CA ILE A 198 -23.12 -10.35 -0.17
C ILE A 198 -23.66 -9.30 -1.15
N PRO A 199 -23.94 -9.65 -2.40
CA PRO A 199 -24.53 -8.72 -3.35
C PRO A 199 -26.00 -8.43 -3.04
N ASP A 200 -26.46 -7.22 -3.34
CA ASP A 200 -27.87 -6.84 -3.21
C ASP A 200 -28.79 -7.63 -4.17
N ALA A 201 -28.27 -7.95 -5.34
CA ALA A 201 -28.93 -8.73 -6.37
C ALA A 201 -27.90 -9.57 -7.14
N ASN A 202 -28.35 -10.61 -7.80
CA ASN A 202 -27.51 -11.40 -8.69
C ASN A 202 -26.99 -10.50 -9.81
N PHE A 203 -25.69 -10.59 -10.10
CA PHE A 203 -25.06 -9.84 -11.18
C PHE A 203 -23.86 -10.57 -11.75
N THR A 204 -23.57 -10.29 -13.00
CA THR A 204 -22.28 -10.56 -13.62
C THR A 204 -21.81 -9.31 -14.33
N THR A 205 -20.54 -8.95 -14.15
CA THR A 205 -19.93 -7.82 -14.84
C THR A 205 -18.63 -8.26 -15.52
N ALA A 206 -18.36 -7.71 -16.69
CA ALA A 206 -17.10 -7.86 -17.40
C ALA A 206 -16.56 -6.47 -17.73
N GLU A 207 -15.33 -6.20 -17.34
CA GLU A 207 -14.62 -4.95 -17.62
C GLU A 207 -13.39 -5.26 -18.47
N TYR A 208 -13.22 -4.51 -19.56
CA TYR A 208 -11.98 -4.51 -20.33
C TYR A 208 -11.49 -3.07 -20.49
N SER A 209 -10.20 -2.86 -20.32
CA SER A 209 -9.59 -1.56 -20.57
C SER A 209 -8.24 -1.68 -21.25
N ILE A 210 -7.93 -0.70 -22.09
CA ILE A 210 -6.66 -0.54 -22.78
C ILE A 210 -6.11 0.86 -22.47
N ALA A 211 -4.78 0.95 -22.30
CA ALA A 211 -4.14 2.23 -22.02
C ALA A 211 -2.88 2.42 -22.88
N TYR A 212 -2.74 3.62 -23.40
CA TYR A 212 -1.61 4.09 -24.17
C TYR A 212 -0.79 5.08 -23.34
N ASN A 213 0.51 4.84 -23.22
CA ASN A 213 1.45 5.75 -22.58
C ASN A 213 2.40 6.35 -23.64
N ASP A 214 2.53 7.67 -23.67
CA ASP A 214 3.26 8.40 -24.72
C ASP A 214 4.80 8.18 -24.69
N ARG A 215 5.35 7.64 -23.61
CA ARG A 215 6.78 7.32 -23.47
C ARG A 215 7.10 5.84 -23.62
N THR A 216 6.09 4.96 -23.54
CA THR A 216 6.30 3.51 -23.49
C THR A 216 5.63 2.78 -24.63
N THR A 217 4.35 3.06 -24.90
CA THR A 217 3.53 2.26 -25.81
C THR A 217 4.00 2.38 -27.26
N LEU A 218 4.09 1.24 -27.95
CA LEU A 218 4.58 1.06 -29.32
C LEU A 218 6.05 1.49 -29.51
N ARG A 219 6.81 1.59 -28.40
CA ARG A 219 8.25 1.81 -28.43
C ARG A 219 8.99 0.54 -28.16
N GLU A 220 10.25 0.52 -28.52
CA GLU A 220 11.16 -0.58 -28.24
C GLU A 220 11.48 -0.66 -26.75
N ALA A 221 11.45 -1.86 -26.23
CA ALA A 221 11.82 -2.18 -24.85
C ALA A 221 12.62 -3.50 -24.84
N TYR A 222 13.48 -3.68 -23.87
CA TYR A 222 14.41 -4.81 -23.81
C TYR A 222 14.09 -5.72 -22.63
N PHE A 223 13.89 -7.00 -22.89
CA PHE A 223 13.62 -8.01 -21.87
C PHE A 223 14.34 -9.32 -22.18
N LEU A 224 14.70 -10.07 -21.13
CA LEU A 224 15.02 -11.48 -21.33
C LEU A 224 13.82 -12.18 -21.96
N PRO A 225 14.06 -13.17 -22.86
CA PRO A 225 12.98 -13.89 -23.48
C PRO A 225 11.97 -14.43 -22.47
N GLY A 226 10.70 -14.16 -22.77
CA GLY A 226 9.58 -14.53 -21.92
C GLY A 226 9.42 -16.04 -21.83
N LYS A 227 8.90 -16.49 -20.70
CA LYS A 227 8.44 -17.87 -20.47
C LYS A 227 6.92 -17.91 -20.51
N THR A 228 6.35 -19.06 -20.85
CA THR A 228 4.88 -19.21 -20.89
C THR A 228 4.19 -18.93 -19.55
N ALA A 229 4.84 -19.28 -18.45
CA ALA A 229 4.35 -19.03 -17.10
C ALA A 229 4.38 -17.54 -16.69
N ASP A 230 5.08 -16.66 -17.43
CA ASP A 230 5.10 -15.21 -17.16
C ASP A 230 3.71 -14.61 -17.29
N LEU A 231 2.90 -15.06 -18.26
CA LEU A 231 1.53 -14.59 -18.47
C LEU A 231 0.64 -14.77 -17.22
N ALA A 232 0.94 -15.78 -16.41
CA ALA A 232 0.26 -16.04 -15.14
C ALA A 232 0.97 -15.40 -13.92
N GLY A 233 2.06 -14.65 -14.13
CA GLY A 233 2.89 -14.13 -13.04
C GLY A 233 3.74 -15.20 -12.33
N LEU A 234 3.81 -16.41 -12.88
CA LEU A 234 4.46 -17.61 -12.31
C LEU A 234 5.78 -17.98 -13.00
N GLY A 235 6.43 -17.02 -13.65
CA GLY A 235 7.66 -17.23 -14.39
C GLY A 235 8.85 -17.76 -13.57
N GLN A 236 8.80 -17.63 -12.24
CA GLN A 236 9.78 -18.20 -11.31
C GLN A 236 9.83 -19.74 -11.40
N LEU A 237 8.73 -20.39 -11.77
CA LEU A 237 8.69 -21.85 -11.93
C LEU A 237 9.57 -22.36 -13.07
N GLN A 238 9.96 -21.49 -14.00
CA GLN A 238 10.76 -21.81 -15.19
C GLN A 238 12.14 -21.13 -15.20
N ARG A 239 12.53 -20.45 -14.10
CA ARG A 239 13.77 -19.68 -13.95
C ARG A 239 14.61 -20.06 -12.72
N GLY A 240 14.15 -21.01 -11.92
CA GLY A 240 14.88 -21.49 -10.76
C GLY A 240 16.18 -22.22 -11.14
N LEU A 241 16.98 -22.55 -10.14
CA LEU A 241 18.13 -23.41 -10.32
C LEU A 241 17.69 -24.75 -10.94
N PRO A 242 18.46 -25.30 -11.86
CA PRO A 242 18.15 -26.60 -12.48
C PRO A 242 18.01 -27.73 -11.45
N SER A 243 17.15 -28.71 -11.75
CA SER A 243 17.01 -29.88 -10.87
C SER A 243 18.36 -30.60 -10.73
N GLY A 244 18.73 -30.92 -9.50
CA GLY A 244 20.02 -31.54 -9.20
C GLY A 244 21.22 -30.60 -9.26
N PHE A 245 21.01 -29.28 -9.33
CA PHE A 245 22.08 -28.30 -9.14
C PHE A 245 22.61 -28.37 -7.71
N ALA A 246 23.95 -28.35 -7.56
CA ALA A 246 24.60 -28.54 -6.28
C ALA A 246 24.11 -27.53 -5.26
N ALA A 247 23.82 -27.99 -4.04
CA ALA A 247 23.32 -27.13 -2.94
C ALA A 247 24.35 -26.10 -2.48
N ASP A 248 25.64 -26.38 -2.62
CA ASP A 248 26.76 -25.51 -2.26
C ASP A 248 27.93 -25.81 -3.19
N LEU A 249 28.28 -24.85 -4.07
CA LEU A 249 29.36 -25.03 -5.02
C LEU A 249 30.74 -25.02 -4.30
N ASN A 250 30.85 -24.38 -3.14
CA ASN A 250 32.11 -24.28 -2.40
C ASN A 250 32.60 -25.64 -1.89
N LYS A 251 31.69 -26.65 -1.80
CA LYS A 251 32.02 -28.02 -1.44
C LYS A 251 32.54 -28.84 -2.63
N LEU A 252 32.48 -28.29 -3.83
CA LEU A 252 32.96 -28.95 -5.05
C LEU A 252 34.37 -28.47 -5.43
N PRO A 253 35.19 -29.32 -6.04
CA PRO A 253 36.41 -28.89 -6.71
C PRO A 253 36.05 -27.99 -7.90
N THR A 254 36.99 -27.12 -8.33
CA THR A 254 36.76 -26.12 -9.39
C THR A 254 36.14 -26.74 -10.65
N ALA A 255 36.64 -27.85 -11.14
CA ALA A 255 36.08 -28.55 -12.31
C ALA A 255 34.60 -28.99 -12.08
N GLY A 256 34.24 -29.40 -10.86
CA GLY A 256 32.86 -29.73 -10.50
C GLY A 256 31.95 -28.48 -10.45
N ARG A 257 32.46 -27.37 -9.95
CA ARG A 257 31.73 -26.07 -9.95
C ARG A 257 31.47 -25.62 -11.39
N ASP A 258 32.47 -25.68 -12.25
CA ASP A 258 32.34 -25.26 -13.64
C ASP A 258 31.38 -26.17 -14.42
N ALA A 259 31.32 -27.49 -14.11
CA ALA A 259 30.33 -28.41 -14.68
C ALA A 259 28.90 -28.06 -14.21
N GLU A 260 28.72 -27.63 -12.96
CA GLU A 260 27.42 -27.12 -12.48
C GLU A 260 27.03 -25.85 -13.23
N ALA A 261 27.97 -24.92 -13.46
CA ALA A 261 27.72 -23.67 -14.17
C ALA A 261 27.14 -23.89 -15.59
N LEU A 262 27.59 -24.96 -16.29
CA LEU A 262 27.08 -25.31 -17.61
C LEU A 262 25.60 -25.78 -17.63
N LYS A 263 25.03 -26.11 -16.45
CA LYS A 263 23.60 -26.44 -16.33
C LYS A 263 22.74 -25.17 -16.30
N LEU A 264 23.32 -24.00 -15.97
CA LEU A 264 22.62 -22.73 -15.90
C LEU A 264 22.26 -22.23 -17.29
N PRO A 265 21.11 -21.53 -17.47
CA PRO A 265 20.75 -20.92 -18.74
C PRO A 265 21.82 -19.96 -19.22
N GLY A 266 22.33 -20.17 -20.46
CA GLY A 266 23.36 -19.31 -21.06
C GLY A 266 22.86 -17.97 -21.58
N GLN A 267 21.60 -17.64 -21.34
CA GLN A 267 20.96 -16.44 -21.84
C GLN A 267 21.14 -15.26 -20.88
N TRP A 268 21.78 -14.20 -21.36
CA TRP A 268 22.13 -13.01 -20.60
C TRP A 268 21.62 -11.72 -21.23
N MET A 269 21.41 -11.73 -22.55
CA MET A 269 21.09 -10.51 -23.28
C MET A 269 19.58 -10.31 -23.37
N ALA A 270 19.12 -9.17 -22.88
CA ALA A 270 17.76 -8.72 -23.11
C ALA A 270 17.54 -8.47 -24.61
N GLN A 271 16.44 -8.98 -25.14
CA GLN A 271 16.05 -8.88 -26.54
C GLN A 271 15.08 -7.72 -26.76
N PRO A 272 15.16 -7.01 -27.90
CA PRO A 272 14.22 -5.95 -28.22
C PRO A 272 12.81 -6.52 -28.45
N THR A 273 11.82 -5.84 -27.90
CA THR A 273 10.41 -6.14 -28.13
C THR A 273 9.61 -4.84 -28.16
N THR A 274 8.50 -4.83 -28.85
CA THR A 274 7.60 -3.66 -28.86
C THR A 274 6.72 -3.69 -27.63
N ALA A 275 6.74 -2.63 -26.83
CA ALA A 275 5.85 -2.47 -25.69
C ALA A 275 4.41 -2.29 -26.16
N LEU A 276 3.53 -3.24 -25.87
CA LEU A 276 2.12 -3.19 -26.23
C LEU A 276 1.36 -2.20 -25.33
N PRO A 277 0.19 -1.70 -25.75
CA PRO A 277 -0.71 -0.98 -24.85
C PRO A 277 -1.02 -1.79 -23.60
N ASN A 278 -1.10 -1.13 -22.46
CA ASN A 278 -1.45 -1.78 -21.19
C ASN A 278 -2.90 -2.27 -21.25
N GLN A 279 -3.15 -3.48 -20.74
CA GLN A 279 -4.46 -4.12 -20.79
C GLN A 279 -4.89 -4.58 -19.41
N LYS A 280 -6.18 -4.46 -19.13
CA LYS A 280 -6.82 -5.01 -17.93
C LYS A 280 -8.13 -5.67 -18.32
N LEU A 281 -8.34 -6.88 -17.84
CA LEU A 281 -9.60 -7.62 -17.89
C LEU A 281 -10.05 -7.90 -16.47
N ALA A 282 -11.33 -7.69 -16.14
CA ALA A 282 -11.89 -8.11 -14.87
C ALA A 282 -13.30 -8.67 -15.08
N ILE A 283 -13.60 -9.77 -14.42
CA ILE A 283 -14.92 -10.40 -14.40
C ILE A 283 -15.32 -10.55 -12.95
N ALA A 284 -16.53 -10.11 -12.60
CA ALA A 284 -17.07 -10.31 -11.26
C ALA A 284 -18.50 -10.84 -11.37
N THR A 285 -18.82 -11.84 -10.54
CA THR A 285 -20.15 -12.41 -10.41
C THR A 285 -20.54 -12.50 -8.96
N GLY A 286 -21.77 -12.15 -8.67
CA GLY A 286 -22.34 -12.22 -7.33
C GLY A 286 -23.71 -12.94 -7.37
N HIS A 287 -23.89 -13.88 -6.47
CA HIS A 287 -25.15 -14.61 -6.30
C HIS A 287 -25.63 -14.50 -4.88
N ARG A 288 -26.95 -14.36 -4.75
CA ARG A 288 -27.63 -14.34 -3.47
C ARG A 288 -28.82 -15.32 -3.49
N TRP A 289 -28.87 -16.14 -2.48
CA TRP A 289 -29.97 -17.05 -2.21
C TRP A 289 -30.68 -16.60 -0.94
N ASN A 290 -32.01 -16.45 -1.03
CA ASN A 290 -32.86 -16.27 0.14
C ASN A 290 -33.30 -17.66 0.60
N LEU A 291 -32.94 -18.01 1.82
CA LEU A 291 -33.24 -19.29 2.44
C LEU A 291 -34.49 -19.21 3.31
N THR A 292 -35.03 -20.36 3.72
CA THR A 292 -36.16 -20.45 4.66
C THR A 292 -35.80 -19.75 5.99
N GLY A 293 -36.81 -19.18 6.65
CA GLY A 293 -36.61 -18.47 7.93
C GLY A 293 -35.92 -17.11 7.81
N GLY A 294 -35.94 -16.48 6.61
CA GLY A 294 -35.36 -15.16 6.39
C GLY A 294 -33.84 -15.13 6.30
N ALA A 295 -33.17 -16.28 6.33
CA ALA A 295 -31.74 -16.37 6.16
C ALA A 295 -31.31 -16.08 4.72
N ARG A 296 -30.06 -15.60 4.55
CA ARG A 296 -29.49 -15.28 3.25
C ARG A 296 -28.08 -15.91 3.15
N LEU A 297 -27.81 -16.46 1.99
CA LEU A 297 -26.48 -16.92 1.62
C LEU A 297 -26.06 -16.12 0.38
N GLY A 298 -24.84 -15.65 0.36
CA GLY A 298 -24.30 -14.93 -0.80
C GLY A 298 -22.91 -15.37 -1.13
N THR A 299 -22.58 -15.30 -2.42
CA THR A 299 -21.23 -15.46 -2.92
C THR A 299 -20.85 -14.30 -3.80
N LEU A 300 -19.56 -13.97 -3.78
CA LEU A 300 -18.99 -13.02 -4.71
C LEU A 300 -17.63 -13.51 -5.17
N THR A 301 -17.51 -13.70 -6.49
CA THR A 301 -16.25 -14.09 -7.13
C THR A 301 -15.81 -12.97 -8.06
N SER A 302 -14.54 -12.60 -8.01
CA SER A 302 -13.93 -11.64 -8.94
C SER A 302 -12.58 -12.16 -9.41
N LEU A 303 -12.39 -12.16 -10.72
CA LEU A 303 -11.12 -12.45 -11.38
C LEU A 303 -10.65 -11.21 -12.11
N SER A 304 -9.40 -10.83 -11.92
CA SER A 304 -8.76 -9.74 -12.67
C SER A 304 -7.44 -10.20 -13.26
N TYR A 305 -7.15 -9.72 -14.46
CA TYR A 305 -5.89 -9.91 -15.16
C TYR A 305 -5.39 -8.57 -15.69
N SER A 306 -4.10 -8.30 -15.59
CA SER A 306 -3.49 -7.15 -16.23
C SER A 306 -2.10 -7.47 -16.76
N ASN A 307 -1.77 -6.81 -17.89
CA ASN A 307 -0.43 -6.80 -18.47
C ASN A 307 -0.07 -5.35 -18.78
N ALA A 308 1.01 -4.87 -18.18
CA ALA A 308 1.40 -3.46 -18.28
C ALA A 308 2.90 -3.33 -18.57
N TYR A 309 3.22 -2.36 -19.41
CA TYR A 309 4.60 -1.95 -19.71
C TYR A 309 4.86 -0.55 -19.14
N SER A 310 6.07 -0.31 -18.67
CA SER A 310 6.54 1.02 -18.32
C SER A 310 8.02 1.18 -18.63
N THR A 311 8.40 2.34 -19.15
CA THR A 311 9.78 2.66 -19.52
C THR A 311 10.20 3.99 -18.90
N ARG A 312 11.42 4.04 -18.39
CA ARG A 312 12.12 5.26 -18.00
C ARG A 312 13.33 5.38 -18.90
N SER A 313 13.23 6.19 -19.94
CA SER A 313 14.33 6.37 -20.88
C SER A 313 15.22 7.52 -20.46
N ASN A 314 16.51 7.38 -20.64
CA ASN A 314 17.54 8.35 -20.35
C ASN A 314 17.41 8.96 -18.95
N MET A 315 17.14 8.11 -17.96
CA MET A 315 17.03 8.52 -16.57
C MET A 315 18.40 8.96 -16.07
N GLN A 316 18.53 10.24 -15.74
CA GLN A 316 19.69 10.75 -15.03
C GLN A 316 19.78 10.06 -13.66
N ASN A 317 20.97 9.55 -13.30
CA ASN A 317 21.30 8.99 -11.99
C ASN A 317 22.73 9.39 -11.64
N TYR A 318 22.87 10.54 -11.01
CA TYR A 318 24.13 11.17 -10.64
C TYR A 318 24.27 11.15 -9.12
N MET A 319 25.47 10.80 -8.65
CA MET A 319 25.84 10.89 -7.25
C MET A 319 27.05 11.78 -7.12
N TYR A 320 26.94 12.76 -6.25
CA TYR A 320 27.98 13.72 -6.00
C TYR A 320 28.73 13.35 -4.72
N GLU A 321 30.06 13.48 -4.77
CA GLU A 321 30.92 13.42 -3.58
C GLU A 321 30.88 14.74 -2.82
N ARG A 322 31.08 15.84 -3.57
CA ARG A 322 31.06 17.21 -3.04
C ARG A 322 30.86 18.22 -4.17
N TYR A 323 30.70 19.46 -3.79
CA TYR A 323 30.84 20.61 -4.69
C TYR A 323 32.22 21.26 -4.49
N ASP A 324 33.02 21.39 -5.54
CA ASP A 324 34.30 22.09 -5.52
C ASP A 324 34.05 23.60 -5.64
N THR A 325 34.12 24.28 -4.50
CA THR A 325 33.88 25.73 -4.41
C THR A 325 34.96 26.59 -5.05
N GLN A 326 36.18 26.06 -5.24
CA GLN A 326 37.25 26.77 -5.92
C GLN A 326 37.06 26.78 -7.44
N ASN A 327 36.73 25.63 -8.00
CA ASN A 327 36.52 25.47 -9.44
C ASN A 327 35.07 25.66 -9.87
N GLN A 328 34.14 25.84 -8.93
CA GLN A 328 32.68 25.99 -9.17
C GLN A 328 32.12 24.83 -9.97
N LEU A 329 32.52 23.59 -9.67
CA LEU A 329 32.13 22.38 -10.38
C LEU A 329 31.75 21.26 -9.42
N PRO A 330 30.74 20.44 -9.77
CA PRO A 330 30.39 19.24 -8.99
C PRO A 330 31.46 18.14 -9.20
N VAL A 331 31.89 17.52 -8.12
CA VAL A 331 32.70 16.31 -8.10
C VAL A 331 31.79 15.11 -7.99
N TYR A 332 31.79 14.24 -8.98
CA TYR A 332 30.91 13.08 -9.05
C TYR A 332 31.55 11.85 -8.43
N LEU A 333 30.81 11.07 -7.67
CA LEU A 333 31.11 9.66 -7.42
C LEU A 333 30.78 8.82 -8.66
N TYR A 334 29.63 9.07 -9.26
CA TYR A 334 29.28 8.54 -10.56
C TYR A 334 28.30 9.46 -11.30
N LYS A 335 28.32 9.36 -12.62
CA LYS A 335 27.43 10.09 -13.52
C LYS A 335 26.86 9.13 -14.55
N TYR A 336 25.68 8.58 -14.28
CA TYR A 336 25.04 7.57 -15.14
C TYR A 336 23.75 8.07 -15.76
N ASN A 337 23.48 7.62 -17.00
CA ASN A 337 22.18 7.65 -17.61
C ASN A 337 21.68 6.20 -17.73
N ALA A 338 20.41 5.97 -17.46
CA ALA A 338 19.82 4.65 -17.44
C ALA A 338 18.53 4.57 -18.25
N ASP A 339 18.39 3.48 -19.00
CA ASP A 339 17.11 3.04 -19.55
C ASP A 339 16.61 1.88 -18.71
N ILE A 340 15.39 1.99 -18.18
CA ILE A 340 14.76 0.98 -17.35
C ILE A 340 13.45 0.55 -17.99
N TYR A 341 13.29 -0.73 -18.20
CA TYR A 341 12.13 -1.35 -18.82
C TYR A 341 11.46 -2.29 -17.83
N ASN A 342 10.15 -2.15 -17.65
CA ASN A 342 9.35 -3.03 -16.80
C ASN A 342 8.19 -3.61 -17.60
N ARG A 343 7.91 -4.87 -17.35
CA ARG A 343 6.70 -5.58 -17.79
C ARG A 343 6.08 -6.28 -16.60
N ASP A 344 4.83 -5.97 -16.31
CA ASP A 344 4.11 -6.38 -15.11
C ASP A 344 2.88 -7.22 -15.51
N TYR A 345 2.81 -8.47 -15.05
CA TYR A 345 1.68 -9.36 -15.19
C TYR A 345 1.03 -9.56 -13.83
N ARG A 346 -0.27 -9.39 -13.73
CA ARG A 346 -1.00 -9.60 -12.47
C ARG A 346 -2.26 -10.40 -12.67
N ILE A 347 -2.48 -11.34 -11.75
CA ILE A 347 -3.74 -12.07 -11.59
C ILE A 347 -4.24 -11.81 -10.17
N GLY A 348 -5.47 -11.33 -10.04
CA GLY A 348 -6.17 -11.21 -8.77
C GLY A 348 -7.42 -12.10 -8.79
N LEU A 349 -7.57 -12.92 -7.76
CA LEU A 349 -8.76 -13.75 -7.54
C LEU A 349 -9.32 -13.45 -6.16
N MET A 350 -10.59 -13.13 -6.09
CA MET A 350 -11.35 -13.03 -4.85
C MET A 350 -12.54 -13.98 -4.90
N HIS A 351 -12.78 -14.71 -3.81
CA HIS A 351 -13.93 -15.57 -3.67
C HIS A 351 -14.43 -15.54 -2.23
N ASN A 352 -15.57 -14.88 -2.03
CA ASN A 352 -16.14 -14.65 -0.71
C ASN A 352 -17.48 -15.35 -0.58
N TRP A 353 -17.72 -15.92 0.61
CA TRP A 353 -19.02 -16.44 1.05
C TRP A 353 -19.46 -15.65 2.25
N ALA A 354 -20.77 -15.39 2.34
CA ALA A 354 -21.35 -14.83 3.54
C ALA A 354 -22.74 -15.39 3.76
N TYR A 355 -23.00 -15.75 5.01
CA TYR A 355 -24.27 -16.23 5.50
C TYR A 355 -24.78 -15.25 6.55
N GLN A 356 -26.06 -14.94 6.50
CA GLN A 356 -26.74 -14.12 7.50
C GLN A 356 -28.10 -14.72 7.79
N ASN A 357 -28.43 -14.92 9.07
CA ASN A 357 -29.76 -15.34 9.48
C ASN A 357 -30.60 -14.15 9.97
N ALA A 358 -31.89 -14.41 10.23
CA ALA A 358 -32.83 -13.40 10.74
C ALA A 358 -32.56 -12.98 12.20
N TYR A 359 -31.75 -13.74 12.94
CA TYR A 359 -31.44 -13.50 14.36
C TYR A 359 -30.13 -12.74 14.58
N GLY A 360 -29.60 -12.09 13.55
CA GLY A 360 -28.39 -11.27 13.65
C GLY A 360 -27.07 -12.04 13.61
N THR A 361 -27.09 -13.36 13.37
CA THR A 361 -25.86 -14.11 13.11
C THR A 361 -25.38 -13.86 11.68
N LYS A 362 -24.14 -13.47 11.53
CA LYS A 362 -23.45 -13.32 10.25
C LYS A 362 -22.17 -14.12 10.28
N LEU A 363 -21.95 -14.96 9.27
CA LEU A 363 -20.72 -15.70 9.04
C LEU A 363 -20.15 -15.28 7.69
N GLU A 364 -18.84 -15.02 7.63
CA GLU A 364 -18.16 -14.61 6.40
C GLU A 364 -16.87 -15.43 6.22
N PHE A 365 -16.70 -15.97 5.02
CA PHE A 365 -15.45 -16.60 4.60
C PHE A 365 -14.93 -15.82 3.39
N LYS A 366 -13.82 -15.12 3.56
CA LYS A 366 -13.25 -14.20 2.58
C LYS A 366 -11.88 -14.67 2.15
N ASN A 367 -11.65 -14.67 0.83
CA ASN A 367 -10.39 -15.11 0.24
C ASN A 367 -9.95 -14.12 -0.83
N LEU A 368 -8.69 -13.75 -0.79
CA LEU A 368 -8.01 -12.93 -1.79
C LEU A 368 -6.68 -13.58 -2.15
N LEU A 369 -6.48 -13.84 -3.43
CA LEU A 369 -5.20 -14.25 -4.00
C LEU A 369 -4.75 -13.21 -5.02
N ASN A 370 -3.53 -12.74 -4.90
CA ASN A 370 -2.86 -11.92 -5.92
C ASN A 370 -1.53 -12.56 -6.30
N VAL A 371 -1.28 -12.66 -7.60
CA VAL A 371 0.00 -13.13 -8.17
C VAL A 371 0.49 -12.06 -9.13
N ALA A 372 1.70 -11.56 -8.90
CA ALA A 372 2.35 -10.57 -9.75
C ALA A 372 3.70 -11.08 -10.22
N GLY A 373 3.93 -11.08 -11.53
CA GLY A 373 5.21 -11.35 -12.16
C GLY A 373 5.75 -10.11 -12.84
N ILE A 374 6.94 -9.66 -12.46
CA ILE A 374 7.55 -8.43 -12.97
C ILE A 374 8.86 -8.78 -13.63
N GLN A 375 8.96 -8.54 -14.94
CA GLN A 375 10.24 -8.49 -15.65
C GLN A 375 10.79 -7.08 -15.57
N ASN A 376 12.03 -6.95 -15.16
CA ASN A 376 12.78 -5.69 -15.18
C ASN A 376 14.07 -5.89 -15.94
N SER A 377 14.40 -4.94 -16.81
CA SER A 377 15.73 -4.85 -17.44
C SER A 377 16.21 -3.42 -17.39
N SER A 378 17.51 -3.22 -17.19
CA SER A 378 18.12 -1.91 -17.19
C SER A 378 19.44 -1.89 -17.95
N ASN A 379 19.63 -0.82 -18.73
CA ASN A 379 20.89 -0.47 -19.37
C ASN A 379 21.35 0.85 -18.77
N THR A 380 22.52 0.88 -18.13
CA THR A 380 23.05 2.06 -17.47
C THR A 380 24.43 2.37 -18.02
N GLU A 381 24.66 3.59 -18.49
CA GLU A 381 25.91 4.02 -19.09
C GLU A 381 26.43 5.31 -18.44
N GLY A 382 27.74 5.41 -18.23
CA GLY A 382 28.35 6.64 -17.79
C GLY A 382 29.64 6.46 -16.98
N TRP A 383 30.10 7.58 -16.42
CA TRP A 383 31.36 7.70 -15.69
C TRP A 383 31.28 7.19 -14.26
N ASN A 384 32.26 6.41 -13.86
CA ASN A 384 32.49 5.99 -12.47
C ASN A 384 33.82 6.54 -11.98
N ASN A 385 33.76 7.44 -11.00
CA ASN A 385 34.99 8.13 -10.52
C ASN A 385 35.95 7.19 -9.78
N TYR A 386 35.41 6.26 -8.98
CA TYR A 386 36.23 5.28 -8.28
C TYR A 386 37.05 4.38 -9.23
N ARG A 387 36.48 4.07 -10.39
CA ARG A 387 37.08 3.23 -11.43
C ARG A 387 37.74 4.03 -12.53
N MET A 388 37.68 5.36 -12.51
CA MET A 388 38.26 6.29 -13.49
C MET A 388 37.94 5.90 -14.94
N SER A 389 36.70 5.51 -15.23
CA SER A 389 36.32 5.05 -16.57
C SER A 389 34.79 5.11 -16.76
N ASN A 390 34.35 5.12 -18.01
CA ASN A 390 32.98 4.89 -18.37
C ASN A 390 32.66 3.39 -18.36
N PHE A 391 31.44 3.08 -17.89
CA PHE A 391 30.91 1.72 -17.84
C PHE A 391 29.56 1.65 -18.51
N ARG A 392 29.24 0.46 -19.03
CA ARG A 392 27.89 0.03 -19.38
C ARG A 392 27.50 -1.13 -18.49
N TYR A 393 26.49 -0.93 -17.65
CA TYR A 393 25.95 -1.98 -16.77
C TYR A 393 24.61 -2.46 -17.34
N TYR A 394 24.45 -3.76 -17.34
CA TYR A 394 23.22 -4.45 -17.76
C TYR A 394 22.72 -5.29 -16.61
N SER A 395 21.46 -5.11 -16.27
CA SER A 395 20.79 -5.93 -15.27
C SER A 395 19.46 -6.42 -15.81
N SER A 396 19.19 -7.70 -15.60
CA SER A 396 17.92 -8.33 -15.96
C SER A 396 17.42 -9.16 -14.79
N GLN A 397 16.12 -9.01 -14.48
CA GLN A 397 15.51 -9.62 -13.31
C GLN A 397 14.07 -10.04 -13.63
N TYR A 398 13.66 -11.17 -13.09
CA TYR A 398 12.26 -11.53 -12.91
C TYR A 398 11.97 -11.57 -11.42
N SER A 399 10.84 -10.99 -10.99
CA SER A 399 10.38 -11.07 -9.61
C SER A 399 8.94 -11.56 -9.60
N SER A 400 8.66 -12.61 -8.85
CA SER A 400 7.30 -13.08 -8.59
C SER A 400 6.90 -12.74 -7.18
N ARG A 401 5.70 -12.15 -7.01
CA ARG A 401 5.09 -11.87 -5.71
C ARG A 401 3.74 -12.54 -5.65
N THR A 402 3.54 -13.41 -4.67
CA THR A 402 2.23 -14.01 -4.38
C THR A 402 1.77 -13.55 -3.01
N THR A 403 0.54 -13.08 -2.93
CA THR A 403 -0.10 -12.72 -1.67
C THR A 403 -1.44 -13.43 -1.59
N TYR A 404 -1.64 -14.21 -0.54
CA TYR A 404 -2.92 -14.83 -0.20
C TYR A 404 -3.38 -14.33 1.16
N SER A 405 -4.67 -14.10 1.30
CA SER A 405 -5.30 -13.73 2.57
C SER A 405 -6.67 -14.39 2.64
N GLY A 406 -6.83 -15.28 3.60
CA GLY A 406 -8.06 -16.01 3.89
C GLY A 406 -8.54 -15.69 5.31
N GLN A 407 -9.82 -15.33 5.47
CA GLN A 407 -10.41 -15.02 6.77
C GLN A 407 -11.76 -15.71 6.93
N LEU A 408 -11.97 -16.25 8.12
CA LEU A 408 -13.28 -16.68 8.60
C LEU A 408 -13.69 -15.80 9.78
N SER A 409 -14.86 -15.21 9.70
CA SER A 409 -15.36 -14.34 10.76
C SER A 409 -16.83 -14.60 11.05
N GLY A 410 -17.21 -14.35 12.29
CA GLY A 410 -18.59 -14.48 12.75
C GLY A 410 -18.97 -13.27 13.60
N LYS A 411 -20.23 -12.85 13.45
CA LYS A 411 -20.88 -11.89 14.34
C LYS A 411 -22.19 -12.48 14.81
N HIS A 412 -22.44 -12.40 16.12
CA HIS A 412 -23.61 -12.99 16.76
C HIS A 412 -24.25 -11.98 17.70
N ASN A 413 -25.56 -11.84 17.61
CA ASN A 413 -26.35 -11.17 18.63
C ASN A 413 -26.63 -12.17 19.74
N LEU A 414 -26.08 -11.95 20.94
CA LEU A 414 -26.24 -12.86 22.05
C LEU A 414 -27.67 -12.75 22.63
N ASN A 415 -28.31 -13.88 22.79
CA ASN A 415 -29.71 -13.97 23.26
C ASN A 415 -30.74 -13.20 22.38
N GLY A 416 -30.43 -12.98 21.09
CA GLY A 416 -31.29 -12.21 20.20
C GLY A 416 -31.27 -10.69 20.47
N ASP A 417 -30.38 -10.21 21.33
CA ASP A 417 -30.24 -8.81 21.69
C ASP A 417 -29.19 -8.09 20.81
N ASP A 418 -29.61 -7.16 20.00
CA ASP A 418 -28.75 -6.34 19.13
C ASP A 418 -27.77 -5.45 19.93
N ASN A 419 -28.06 -5.22 21.21
CA ASN A 419 -27.20 -4.47 22.13
C ASN A 419 -26.13 -5.34 22.80
N ASN A 420 -26.13 -6.64 22.55
CA ASN A 420 -25.18 -7.58 23.13
C ASN A 420 -24.60 -8.48 22.03
N THR A 421 -23.45 -8.08 21.51
CA THR A 421 -22.87 -8.71 20.32
C THR A 421 -21.50 -9.31 20.62
N LEU A 422 -21.26 -10.46 20.03
CA LEU A 422 -19.95 -11.11 19.98
C LEU A 422 -19.52 -11.20 18.53
N ASP A 423 -18.38 -10.65 18.22
CA ASP A 423 -17.72 -10.88 16.94
C ASP A 423 -16.36 -11.59 17.14
N TRP A 424 -16.01 -12.42 16.17
CA TRP A 424 -14.74 -13.12 16.15
C TRP A 424 -14.20 -13.22 14.73
N ASN A 425 -12.89 -13.30 14.61
CA ASN A 425 -12.25 -13.56 13.34
C ASN A 425 -11.03 -14.47 13.53
N THR A 426 -10.77 -15.30 12.54
CA THR A 426 -9.51 -16.00 12.36
C THR A 426 -9.03 -15.82 10.95
N GLY A 427 -7.73 -15.68 10.78
CA GLY A 427 -7.12 -15.40 9.49
C GLY A 427 -5.83 -16.17 9.28
N PHE A 428 -5.59 -16.49 8.03
CA PHE A 428 -4.33 -16.99 7.52
C PHE A 428 -3.90 -16.14 6.34
N ALA A 429 -2.67 -15.66 6.38
CA ALA A 429 -2.13 -14.91 5.26
C ALA A 429 -0.73 -15.42 4.91
N TYR A 430 -0.42 -15.39 3.62
CA TYR A 430 0.85 -15.78 3.05
C TYR A 430 1.31 -14.76 2.04
N ALA A 431 2.57 -14.34 2.13
CA ALA A 431 3.21 -13.59 1.07
C ALA A 431 4.57 -14.21 0.74
N ASN A 432 4.90 -14.20 -0.54
CA ASN A 432 6.27 -14.47 -0.96
C ASN A 432 6.76 -13.44 -1.97
N ARG A 433 8.08 -13.35 -2.05
CA ARG A 433 8.80 -12.72 -3.16
C ARG A 433 9.94 -13.64 -3.55
N ILE A 434 9.94 -14.06 -4.80
CA ILE A 434 10.96 -14.92 -5.37
C ILE A 434 11.59 -14.17 -6.53
N GLU A 435 12.90 -13.98 -6.47
CA GLU A 435 13.71 -13.44 -7.57
C GLU A 435 14.65 -14.54 -8.08
N PRO A 436 14.20 -15.31 -9.06
CA PRO A 436 15.05 -16.33 -9.66
C PRO A 436 15.94 -15.70 -10.70
N ASP A 437 17.25 -15.93 -10.57
CA ASP A 437 18.24 -15.64 -11.60
C ASP A 437 18.29 -14.15 -12.03
N ARG A 438 18.44 -13.23 -11.05
CA ARG A 438 18.84 -11.87 -11.40
C ARG A 438 20.24 -11.89 -12.00
N GLN A 439 20.41 -11.34 -13.18
CA GLN A 439 21.65 -11.33 -13.91
C GLN A 439 22.22 -9.92 -14.00
N ASN A 440 23.51 -9.78 -13.68
CA ASN A 440 24.26 -8.54 -13.83
C ASN A 440 25.52 -8.82 -14.64
N TRP A 441 25.83 -7.92 -15.59
CA TRP A 441 27.07 -7.93 -16.34
C TRP A 441 27.42 -6.52 -16.81
N SER A 442 28.71 -6.29 -17.17
CA SER A 442 29.15 -4.94 -17.51
C SER A 442 30.21 -4.94 -18.59
N LYS A 443 30.38 -3.75 -19.20
CA LYS A 443 31.50 -3.40 -20.08
C LYS A 443 32.19 -2.15 -19.54
N LYS A 444 33.50 -2.08 -19.71
CA LYS A 444 34.32 -0.93 -19.37
C LYS A 444 34.88 -0.30 -20.65
N GLU A 445 34.91 1.01 -20.71
CA GLU A 445 35.56 1.75 -21.78
C GLU A 445 37.10 1.67 -21.59
N VAL A 446 37.79 1.22 -22.61
CA VAL A 446 39.27 1.07 -22.61
C VAL A 446 39.96 2.13 -23.48
N SER A 447 39.22 2.66 -24.44
CA SER A 447 39.60 3.84 -25.23
C SER A 447 38.31 4.50 -25.75
N ALA A 448 38.35 5.73 -26.20
CA ALA A 448 37.22 6.51 -26.57
C ALA A 448 36.23 5.73 -27.46
N GLY A 449 35.03 5.42 -26.92
CA GLY A 449 33.96 4.67 -27.57
C GLY A 449 34.17 3.15 -27.69
N VAL A 450 35.30 2.61 -27.24
CA VAL A 450 35.60 1.17 -27.31
C VAL A 450 35.34 0.51 -25.94
N TYR A 451 34.35 -0.35 -25.88
CA TYR A 451 33.97 -1.03 -24.63
C TYR A 451 34.34 -2.51 -24.69
N GLN A 452 34.92 -3.02 -23.61
CA GLN A 452 35.25 -4.44 -23.41
C GLN A 452 34.45 -5.03 -22.26
N TYR A 453 34.20 -6.36 -22.33
CA TYR A 453 33.58 -7.10 -21.24
C TYR A 453 34.41 -7.00 -19.97
N VAL A 454 33.77 -6.77 -18.85
CA VAL A 454 34.40 -6.85 -17.54
C VAL A 454 34.36 -8.31 -17.09
N LEU A 455 35.51 -8.94 -17.04
CA LEU A 455 35.72 -10.28 -16.47
C LEU A 455 36.47 -10.07 -15.15
N PRO A 456 35.80 -10.06 -14.00
CA PRO A 456 36.43 -9.68 -12.73
C PRO A 456 37.45 -10.76 -12.30
N ASP A 457 38.61 -10.32 -11.79
CA ASP A 457 39.63 -11.19 -11.19
C ASP A 457 39.18 -11.63 -9.79
N VAL A 458 38.49 -10.73 -9.07
CA VAL A 458 37.84 -11.00 -7.80
C VAL A 458 36.33 -11.14 -8.03
N PRO A 459 35.71 -12.22 -7.57
CA PRO A 459 34.30 -12.46 -7.75
C PRO A 459 33.42 -11.27 -7.33
N SER A 460 32.53 -10.81 -8.21
CA SER A 460 31.67 -9.64 -7.97
C SER A 460 30.31 -9.84 -8.60
N ILE A 461 29.28 -9.92 -7.75
CA ILE A 461 27.88 -10.05 -8.19
C ILE A 461 27.40 -8.84 -9.01
N ASN A 462 27.99 -7.66 -8.81
CA ASN A 462 27.64 -6.43 -9.49
C ASN A 462 28.24 -6.32 -10.89
N GLU A 463 29.35 -7.03 -11.14
CA GLU A 463 30.07 -6.97 -12.41
C GLU A 463 29.72 -8.13 -13.35
N LEU A 464 29.66 -9.35 -12.79
CA LEU A 464 29.30 -10.55 -13.55
C LEU A 464 28.78 -11.63 -12.61
N GLY A 465 27.46 -11.74 -12.48
CA GLY A 465 26.88 -12.67 -11.52
C GLY A 465 25.39 -12.90 -11.67
N ARG A 466 24.93 -13.88 -10.92
CA ARG A 466 23.54 -14.34 -10.80
C ARG A 466 23.13 -14.37 -9.35
N LEU A 467 21.96 -13.80 -9.05
CA LEU A 467 21.39 -13.77 -7.72
C LEU A 467 20.05 -14.50 -7.70
N PHE A 468 19.89 -15.37 -6.72
CA PHE A 468 18.64 -16.08 -6.44
C PHE A 468 18.19 -15.70 -5.04
N MET A 469 16.98 -15.15 -4.89
CA MET A 469 16.46 -14.67 -3.62
C MET A 469 15.06 -15.23 -3.38
N ASN A 470 14.82 -15.64 -2.13
CA ASN A 470 13.53 -16.12 -1.65
C ASN A 470 13.17 -15.45 -0.35
N ASN A 471 11.96 -14.91 -0.27
CA ASN A 471 11.35 -14.40 0.96
C ASN A 471 9.95 -15.01 1.10
N HIS A 472 9.68 -15.63 2.25
CA HIS A 472 8.39 -16.23 2.58
C HIS A 472 7.92 -15.73 3.93
N GLU A 473 6.71 -15.22 3.99
CA GLU A 473 6.08 -14.77 5.23
C GLU A 473 4.71 -15.42 5.41
N PHE A 474 4.45 -15.91 6.62
CA PHE A 474 3.16 -16.45 7.05
C PHE A 474 2.66 -15.67 8.25
N ILE A 475 1.35 -15.39 8.26
CA ILE A 475 0.67 -14.75 9.39
C ILE A 475 -0.57 -15.55 9.74
N TYR A 476 -0.71 -15.86 11.03
CA TYR A 476 -1.89 -16.47 11.62
C TYR A 476 -2.49 -15.49 12.61
N THR A 477 -3.78 -15.22 12.51
CA THR A 477 -4.48 -14.28 13.39
C THR A 477 -5.72 -14.91 13.98
N ALA A 478 -6.02 -14.55 15.22
CA ALA A 478 -7.28 -14.85 15.87
C ALA A 478 -7.68 -13.68 16.78
N GLY A 479 -8.97 -13.34 16.79
CA GLY A 479 -9.47 -12.27 17.64
C GLY A 479 -10.93 -12.47 17.98
N SER A 480 -11.34 -11.90 19.09
CA SER A 480 -12.74 -11.86 19.48
C SER A 480 -13.04 -10.57 20.23
N ASN A 481 -14.20 -9.98 19.97
CA ASN A 481 -14.68 -8.78 20.63
C ASN A 481 -16.09 -8.98 21.11
N TRP A 482 -16.35 -8.56 22.35
CA TRP A 482 -17.65 -8.52 22.96
C TRP A 482 -18.05 -7.06 23.19
N GLU A 483 -19.24 -6.67 22.71
CA GLU A 483 -19.80 -5.34 22.90
C GLU A 483 -21.17 -5.44 23.53
N LYS A 484 -21.37 -4.67 24.60
CA LYS A 484 -22.66 -4.58 25.29
C LYS A 484 -23.06 -3.13 25.53
N LYS A 485 -24.22 -2.76 25.02
CA LYS A 485 -24.90 -1.50 25.33
C LYS A 485 -25.86 -1.74 26.49
N THR A 486 -25.77 -0.92 27.52
CA THR A 486 -26.59 -1.09 28.72
C THR A 486 -27.50 0.13 28.92
N GLY A 487 -28.77 -0.10 29.14
CA GLY A 487 -29.74 0.97 29.50
C GLY A 487 -29.66 1.29 31.00
N ILE A 488 -28.67 2.06 31.43
CA ILE A 488 -28.55 2.49 32.84
C ILE A 488 -28.83 3.98 32.92
N ALA A 489 -29.91 4.35 33.60
CA ALA A 489 -30.25 5.72 34.01
C ALA A 489 -30.15 6.77 32.88
N ALA A 490 -30.80 6.55 31.74
CA ALA A 490 -30.82 7.43 30.56
C ALA A 490 -29.47 7.68 29.86
N LEU A 491 -28.34 7.04 30.29
CA LEU A 491 -27.02 7.27 29.74
C LEU A 491 -26.59 6.26 28.67
N ASN A 492 -27.20 5.12 28.54
CA ASN A 492 -26.90 4.07 27.53
C ASN A 492 -25.41 3.83 27.28
N PRO A 493 -24.60 3.55 28.32
CA PRO A 493 -23.16 3.34 28.15
C PRO A 493 -22.91 2.04 27.35
N THR A 494 -21.80 2.04 26.58
CA THR A 494 -21.34 0.88 25.83
C THR A 494 -20.03 0.38 26.43
N PHE A 495 -20.00 -0.88 26.81
CA PHE A 495 -18.77 -1.59 27.18
C PHE A 495 -18.32 -2.46 26.02
N LYS A 496 -17.02 -2.43 25.70
CA LYS A 496 -16.40 -3.28 24.70
C LYS A 496 -15.10 -3.85 25.23
N ALA A 497 -14.93 -5.16 25.08
CA ALA A 497 -13.70 -5.86 25.46
C ALA A 497 -13.34 -6.87 24.38
N GLY A 498 -12.06 -7.16 24.24
CA GLY A 498 -11.64 -8.12 23.25
C GLY A 498 -10.22 -8.63 23.47
N VAL A 499 -9.92 -9.69 22.73
CA VAL A 499 -8.60 -10.33 22.67
C VAL A 499 -8.16 -10.46 21.22
N TYR A 500 -6.85 -10.43 21.02
CA TYR A 500 -6.24 -10.59 19.70
C TYR A 500 -4.92 -11.35 19.84
N ALA A 501 -4.64 -12.24 18.91
CA ALA A 501 -3.37 -12.93 18.79
C ALA A 501 -2.92 -12.94 17.32
N GLU A 502 -1.63 -12.73 17.11
CA GLU A 502 -0.98 -12.81 15.81
C GLU A 502 0.35 -13.56 15.95
N TYR A 503 0.56 -14.54 15.11
CA TYR A 503 1.83 -15.22 14.97
C TYR A 503 2.33 -15.06 13.54
N LYS A 504 3.49 -14.42 13.40
CA LYS A 504 4.13 -14.14 12.12
C LYS A 504 5.47 -14.85 12.02
N THR A 505 5.75 -15.45 10.86
CA THR A 505 7.05 -16.06 10.58
C THR A 505 7.57 -15.55 9.24
N ARG A 506 8.89 -15.35 9.14
CA ARG A 506 9.56 -14.98 7.89
C ARG A 506 10.85 -15.77 7.75
N ASN A 507 11.07 -16.30 6.53
CA ASN A 507 12.33 -16.88 6.13
C ASN A 507 12.84 -16.15 4.90
N PHE A 508 14.04 -15.60 5.01
CA PHE A 508 14.72 -14.92 3.92
C PHE A 508 16.01 -15.66 3.60
N GLY A 509 16.23 -15.89 2.31
CA GLY A 509 17.45 -16.53 1.81
C GLY A 509 17.88 -15.98 0.47
N GLU A 510 19.20 -15.86 0.33
CA GLU A 510 19.87 -15.40 -0.88
C GLU A 510 20.95 -16.41 -1.29
N ARG A 511 21.14 -16.59 -2.59
CA ARG A 511 22.23 -17.35 -3.15
C ARG A 511 22.88 -16.56 -4.29
N SER A 512 24.20 -16.33 -4.17
CA SER A 512 24.98 -15.50 -5.10
C SER A 512 26.00 -16.36 -5.84
N LEU A 513 25.84 -16.45 -7.15
CA LEU A 513 26.75 -17.12 -8.07
C LEU A 513 27.46 -16.08 -8.93
N THR A 514 28.79 -16.10 -8.96
CA THR A 514 29.59 -15.11 -9.67
C THR A 514 30.53 -15.80 -10.66
N TYR A 515 30.91 -15.09 -11.70
CA TYR A 515 31.88 -15.56 -12.64
C TYR A 515 33.14 -14.70 -12.56
N ARG A 516 34.28 -15.31 -12.65
CA ARG A 516 35.59 -14.63 -12.66
C ARG A 516 36.44 -15.04 -13.85
N ASN A 517 37.43 -14.24 -14.14
CA ASN A 517 38.49 -14.56 -15.12
C ASN A 517 39.18 -15.86 -14.73
N ALA A 518 39.26 -16.81 -15.66
CA ALA A 518 39.92 -18.09 -15.46
C ALA A 518 41.34 -18.13 -16.07
N TYR A 519 41.80 -16.99 -16.61
CA TYR A 519 43.17 -16.81 -17.17
C TYR A 519 43.57 -17.83 -18.22
N GLY A 520 42.64 -18.21 -19.08
CA GLY A 520 42.89 -19.09 -20.22
C GLY A 520 43.73 -18.41 -21.34
N PRO A 521 44.09 -19.14 -22.36
CA PRO A 521 45.00 -18.68 -23.41
C PRO A 521 44.35 -17.72 -24.43
N PHE A 522 43.27 -17.08 -24.06
CA PHE A 522 42.51 -16.16 -24.92
C PHE A 522 42.92 -14.71 -24.66
N SER A 523 43.31 -13.97 -25.71
CA SER A 523 43.54 -12.56 -25.60
C SER A 523 42.23 -11.78 -25.37
N THR A 524 42.31 -10.61 -24.75
CA THR A 524 41.18 -9.69 -24.55
C THR A 524 40.46 -9.36 -25.87
N THR A 525 41.25 -9.20 -26.97
CA THR A 525 40.71 -8.97 -28.32
C THR A 525 39.85 -10.14 -28.80
N GLN A 526 40.35 -11.38 -28.63
CA GLN A 526 39.60 -12.60 -29.00
C GLN A 526 38.31 -12.73 -28.21
N ILE A 527 38.37 -12.48 -26.87
CA ILE A 527 37.20 -12.54 -25.99
C ILE A 527 36.13 -11.51 -26.40
N ASN A 528 36.54 -10.30 -26.70
CA ASN A 528 35.60 -9.22 -27.05
C ASN A 528 35.06 -9.33 -28.50
N ALA A 529 35.64 -10.15 -29.33
CA ALA A 529 35.10 -10.48 -30.66
C ALA A 529 33.97 -11.51 -30.60
N LEU A 530 33.78 -12.22 -29.49
CA LEU A 530 32.73 -13.20 -29.30
C LEU A 530 31.41 -12.54 -28.86
N PRO A 531 30.26 -13.09 -29.28
CA PRO A 531 29.00 -12.79 -28.61
C PRO A 531 29.09 -13.10 -27.11
N PHE A 532 28.57 -12.24 -26.24
CA PHE A 532 28.70 -12.38 -24.78
C PHE A 532 28.22 -13.75 -24.27
N GLU A 533 27.13 -14.26 -24.77
CA GLU A 533 26.54 -15.53 -24.33
C GLU A 533 27.42 -16.73 -24.67
N THR A 534 28.30 -16.61 -25.67
CA THR A 534 29.26 -17.66 -26.05
C THR A 534 30.26 -17.97 -24.93
N LEU A 535 30.58 -16.97 -24.09
CA LEU A 535 31.48 -17.10 -22.94
C LEU A 535 31.00 -18.12 -21.90
N PHE A 536 29.71 -18.44 -21.88
CA PHE A 536 29.08 -19.40 -20.95
C PHE A 536 28.90 -20.81 -21.54
N THR A 537 29.51 -21.08 -22.69
CA THR A 537 29.49 -22.41 -23.27
C THR A 537 30.69 -23.25 -22.78
N GLU A 538 30.62 -24.53 -22.97
CA GLU A 538 31.69 -25.50 -22.60
C GLU A 538 33.09 -25.11 -23.15
N SER A 539 33.16 -24.45 -24.30
CA SER A 539 34.42 -24.05 -24.92
C SER A 539 35.14 -22.92 -24.14
N TYR A 540 34.41 -22.07 -23.40
CA TYR A 540 34.94 -20.87 -22.75
C TYR A 540 34.72 -20.84 -21.22
N LEU A 541 33.86 -21.70 -20.69
CA LEU A 541 33.61 -21.81 -19.27
C LEU A 541 34.32 -23.03 -18.69
N GLY A 542 35.19 -22.79 -17.68
CA GLY A 542 35.95 -23.83 -16.98
C GLY A 542 37.35 -23.35 -16.60
N GLN A 543 37.99 -24.12 -15.74
CA GLN A 543 39.38 -23.89 -15.32
C GLN A 543 40.33 -23.82 -16.52
N GLY A 544 41.15 -22.78 -16.59
CA GLY A 544 42.07 -22.56 -17.71
C GLY A 544 41.42 -22.12 -19.01
N LYS A 545 40.14 -21.75 -18.99
CA LYS A 545 39.37 -21.15 -20.09
C LYS A 545 39.18 -19.65 -19.84
N VAL A 546 38.10 -19.05 -20.34
CA VAL A 546 37.83 -17.60 -20.16
C VAL A 546 37.18 -17.32 -18.80
N LEU A 547 36.18 -18.09 -18.42
CA LEU A 547 35.41 -17.90 -17.19
C LEU A 547 35.44 -19.13 -16.29
N SER A 548 35.40 -18.94 -14.99
CA SER A 548 35.11 -19.95 -13.97
C SER A 548 34.07 -19.41 -13.00
N ILE A 549 33.24 -20.29 -12.43
CA ILE A 549 32.19 -19.91 -11.49
C ILE A 549 32.69 -20.06 -10.06
N ASP A 550 32.28 -19.11 -9.21
CA ASP A 550 32.42 -19.16 -7.77
C ASP A 550 31.08 -18.87 -7.07
N GLU A 551 30.83 -19.49 -5.95
CA GLU A 551 29.69 -19.16 -5.10
C GLU A 551 30.12 -18.18 -3.99
N GLN A 552 29.45 -17.01 -3.98
CA GLN A 552 29.66 -15.95 -3.00
C GLN A 552 28.51 -15.90 -1.97
N THR A 553 27.72 -16.97 -1.89
CA THR A 553 26.65 -17.06 -0.89
C THR A 553 27.24 -16.93 0.50
N ASN A 554 26.75 -15.93 1.24
CA ASN A 554 27.13 -15.72 2.62
C ASN A 554 25.97 -16.11 3.54
N VAL A 555 26.23 -16.92 4.56
CA VAL A 555 25.22 -17.28 5.57
C VAL A 555 24.68 -16.03 6.27
N ALA A 556 25.46 -14.96 6.34
CA ALA A 556 25.03 -13.67 6.85
C ALA A 556 23.90 -13.02 6.01
N ASN A 557 23.71 -13.44 4.75
CA ASN A 557 22.63 -12.95 3.90
C ASN A 557 21.32 -13.74 4.08
N ASN A 558 21.22 -14.54 5.14
CA ASN A 558 20.04 -15.35 5.42
C ASN A 558 19.56 -15.11 6.85
N TYR A 559 18.27 -15.14 7.06
CA TYR A 559 17.69 -15.11 8.40
C TYR A 559 16.36 -15.84 8.49
N SER A 560 16.04 -16.30 9.69
CA SER A 560 14.72 -16.80 10.08
C SER A 560 14.20 -15.97 11.24
N ALA A 561 12.95 -15.54 11.17
CA ALA A 561 12.36 -14.68 12.17
C ALA A 561 10.93 -15.08 12.49
N GLN A 562 10.52 -14.84 13.72
CA GLN A 562 9.19 -15.10 14.25
C GLN A 562 8.77 -13.93 15.15
N ASN A 563 7.48 -13.63 15.17
CA ASN A 563 6.91 -12.66 16.09
C ASN A 563 5.58 -13.16 16.62
N LEU A 564 5.46 -13.21 17.94
CA LEU A 564 4.21 -13.50 18.63
C LEU A 564 3.69 -12.22 19.29
N LEU A 565 2.52 -11.78 18.86
CA LEU A 565 1.79 -10.66 19.45
C LEU A 565 0.50 -11.19 20.07
N THR A 566 0.28 -10.94 21.35
CA THR A 566 -1.00 -11.17 22.02
C THR A 566 -1.47 -9.89 22.67
N ALA A 567 -2.76 -9.62 22.61
CA ALA A 567 -3.33 -8.40 23.14
C ALA A 567 -4.69 -8.66 23.79
N GLY A 568 -4.96 -7.89 24.85
CA GLY A 568 -6.28 -7.77 25.45
C GLY A 568 -6.63 -6.31 25.61
N TYR A 569 -7.91 -5.97 25.46
CA TYR A 569 -8.35 -4.60 25.67
C TYR A 569 -9.72 -4.52 26.30
N ALA A 570 -9.96 -3.40 27.00
CA ALA A 570 -11.27 -3.00 27.49
C ALA A 570 -11.50 -1.52 27.16
N GLN A 571 -12.72 -1.18 26.80
CA GLN A 571 -13.12 0.17 26.40
C GLN A 571 -14.52 0.45 26.92
N PHE A 572 -14.72 1.67 27.44
CA PHE A 572 -15.99 2.14 27.96
C PHE A 572 -16.38 3.44 27.26
N THR A 573 -17.55 3.47 26.65
CA THR A 573 -18.12 4.66 25.99
C THR A 573 -19.30 5.17 26.80
N LEU A 574 -19.22 6.44 27.22
CA LEU A 574 -20.23 7.10 28.03
C LEU A 574 -20.81 8.30 27.28
N PRO A 575 -22.05 8.24 26.82
CA PRO A 575 -22.77 9.39 26.30
C PRO A 575 -23.34 10.23 27.45
N VAL A 576 -22.91 11.48 27.59
CA VAL A 576 -23.39 12.42 28.60
C VAL A 576 -23.89 13.69 27.91
N GLY A 577 -25.21 13.80 27.72
CA GLY A 577 -25.81 14.91 27.01
C GLY A 577 -25.23 15.05 25.56
N LYS A 578 -24.52 16.13 25.31
CA LYS A 578 -23.89 16.42 24.02
C LYS A 578 -22.49 15.84 23.87
N VAL A 579 -21.94 15.22 24.93
CA VAL A 579 -20.59 14.66 24.94
C VAL A 579 -20.65 13.16 24.86
N ASN A 580 -19.88 12.54 23.95
CA ASN A 580 -19.55 11.13 24.00
C ASN A 580 -18.10 10.98 24.42
N LEU A 581 -17.87 10.33 25.54
CA LEU A 581 -16.53 10.06 26.07
C LEU A 581 -16.21 8.58 25.96
N THR A 582 -15.09 8.23 25.35
CA THR A 582 -14.61 6.86 25.25
C THR A 582 -13.23 6.76 25.84
N ALA A 583 -13.11 5.99 26.94
CA ALA A 583 -11.83 5.66 27.53
C ALA A 583 -11.54 4.16 27.35
N GLY A 584 -10.30 3.83 27.07
CA GLY A 584 -9.90 2.44 26.89
C GLY A 584 -8.44 2.19 27.23
N LEU A 585 -8.17 0.93 27.55
CA LEU A 585 -6.82 0.43 27.82
C LEU A 585 -6.61 -0.85 27.01
N ARG A 586 -5.49 -0.91 26.33
CA ARG A 586 -4.99 -2.08 25.62
C ARG A 586 -3.68 -2.52 26.26
N ALA A 587 -3.53 -3.80 26.50
CA ALA A 587 -2.28 -4.44 26.91
C ALA A 587 -1.79 -5.32 25.76
N GLU A 588 -0.53 -5.22 25.41
CA GLU A 588 0.11 -6.08 24.41
C GLU A 588 1.34 -6.76 25.00
N PHE A 589 1.45 -8.06 24.75
CA PHE A 589 2.69 -8.82 24.89
C PHE A 589 3.20 -9.16 23.50
N ASN A 590 4.44 -8.79 23.22
CA ASN A 590 5.11 -9.05 21.95
C ASN A 590 6.44 -9.76 22.22
N ARG A 591 6.76 -10.78 21.41
CA ARG A 591 8.06 -11.43 21.43
C ARG A 591 8.59 -11.57 20.02
N LEU A 592 9.62 -10.80 19.69
CA LEU A 592 10.34 -10.89 18.44
C LEU A 592 11.54 -11.82 18.62
N MET A 593 11.63 -12.84 17.78
CA MET A 593 12.75 -13.79 17.72
C MET A 593 13.35 -13.77 16.32
N LEU A 594 14.67 -13.68 16.23
CA LEU A 594 15.38 -13.70 14.96
C LEU A 594 16.70 -14.45 15.11
N GLN A 595 16.99 -15.29 14.12
CA GLN A 595 18.25 -16.00 13.97
C GLN A 595 18.92 -15.59 12.66
N GLY A 596 20.15 -15.16 12.73
CA GLY A 596 20.96 -14.72 11.58
C GLY A 596 22.45 -14.76 11.91
N TYR A 597 23.25 -14.09 11.09
CA TYR A 597 24.69 -14.05 11.25
C TYR A 597 25.23 -12.66 10.89
N TYR A 598 26.23 -12.15 11.62
CA TYR A 598 27.05 -11.02 11.15
C TYR A 598 28.03 -11.43 10.05
N ASN A 599 28.61 -12.63 10.18
CA ASN A 599 29.48 -13.30 9.24
C ASN A 599 29.41 -14.81 9.49
N ALA A 600 30.14 -15.62 8.72
CA ALA A 600 30.07 -17.07 8.78
C ALA A 600 30.36 -17.69 10.16
N SER A 601 31.05 -16.97 11.04
CA SER A 601 31.45 -17.44 12.38
C SER A 601 30.77 -16.72 13.54
N SER A 602 29.93 -15.72 13.28
CA SER A 602 29.33 -14.87 14.30
C SER A 602 27.79 -14.94 14.24
N PRO A 603 27.15 -15.95 14.84
CA PRO A 603 25.69 -16.09 14.89
C PRO A 603 25.09 -14.95 15.73
N VAL A 604 23.93 -14.50 15.34
CA VAL A 604 23.11 -13.50 16.03
C VAL A 604 21.75 -14.12 16.36
N ASN A 605 21.40 -14.07 17.64
CA ASN A 605 20.08 -14.47 18.12
C ASN A 605 19.46 -13.28 18.84
N VAL A 606 18.35 -12.81 18.34
CA VAL A 606 17.51 -11.79 18.99
C VAL A 606 16.33 -12.50 19.62
N ASP A 607 16.02 -12.19 20.86
CA ASP A 607 14.83 -12.68 21.58
C ASP A 607 14.37 -11.59 22.54
N GLU A 608 13.40 -10.78 22.11
CA GLU A 608 12.94 -9.57 22.78
C GLU A 608 11.47 -9.72 23.19
N PRO A 609 11.21 -10.24 24.41
CA PRO A 609 9.86 -10.22 24.99
C PRO A 609 9.57 -8.86 25.63
N GLU A 610 8.44 -8.27 25.29
CA GLU A 610 8.01 -6.97 25.79
C GLU A 610 6.53 -6.99 26.20
N PHE A 611 6.20 -6.24 27.25
CA PHE A 611 4.83 -5.99 27.68
C PHE A 611 4.58 -4.50 27.83
N ASP A 612 3.55 -4.00 27.14
CA ASP A 612 3.22 -2.58 27.12
C ASP A 612 1.73 -2.31 27.31
N LEU A 613 1.43 -1.14 27.87
CA LEU A 613 0.08 -0.61 28.08
C LEU A 613 -0.17 0.61 27.20
N PHE A 614 -1.32 0.62 26.51
CA PHE A 614 -1.72 1.66 25.59
C PHE A 614 -3.07 2.28 25.99
N PRO A 615 -3.05 3.32 26.82
CA PRO A 615 -4.24 4.08 27.15
C PRO A 615 -4.72 4.89 25.95
N SER A 616 -6.03 5.03 25.82
CA SER A 616 -6.68 5.90 24.82
C SER A 616 -7.89 6.61 25.42
N LEU A 617 -8.06 7.89 25.02
CA LEU A 617 -9.19 8.72 25.40
C LEU A 617 -9.68 9.44 24.14
N ASN A 618 -10.92 9.23 23.76
CA ASN A 618 -11.57 9.91 22.66
C ASN A 618 -12.82 10.60 23.17
N SER A 619 -12.99 11.87 22.85
CA SER A 619 -14.16 12.66 23.20
C SER A 619 -14.73 13.32 21.97
N SER A 620 -16.05 13.29 21.82
CA SER A 620 -16.76 14.08 20.83
C SER A 620 -17.84 14.93 21.49
N TYR A 621 -17.86 16.24 21.19
CA TYR A 621 -18.83 17.18 21.66
C TYR A 621 -19.72 17.65 20.51
N ASN A 622 -21.00 17.27 20.52
CA ASN A 622 -21.99 17.69 19.54
C ASN A 622 -22.47 19.09 19.87
N LEU A 623 -21.89 20.12 19.24
CA LEU A 623 -22.30 21.50 19.38
C LEU A 623 -23.77 21.68 18.97
N ASN A 624 -24.11 21.10 17.82
CA ASN A 624 -25.46 20.96 17.28
C ASN A 624 -25.53 19.74 16.36
N GLU A 625 -26.66 19.51 15.68
CA GLU A 625 -26.84 18.36 14.79
C GLU A 625 -25.87 18.31 13.60
N LYS A 626 -25.32 19.46 13.20
CA LYS A 626 -24.43 19.58 12.02
C LYS A 626 -22.97 19.79 12.39
N THR A 627 -22.68 20.08 13.66
CA THR A 627 -21.32 20.50 14.07
C THR A 627 -20.87 19.72 15.29
N LEU A 628 -19.66 19.18 15.22
CA LEU A 628 -19.05 18.50 16.35
C LEU A 628 -17.53 18.81 16.47
N LEU A 629 -17.06 18.73 17.69
CA LEU A 629 -15.65 18.89 18.07
C LEU A 629 -15.16 17.57 18.65
N ARG A 630 -13.98 17.10 18.20
CA ARG A 630 -13.34 15.90 18.74
C ARG A 630 -12.02 16.25 19.39
N LEU A 631 -11.75 15.62 20.53
CA LEU A 631 -10.46 15.63 21.20
C LEU A 631 -10.06 14.18 21.45
N ALA A 632 -8.83 13.82 21.10
CA ALA A 632 -8.32 12.47 21.28
C ALA A 632 -6.89 12.49 21.82
N TYR A 633 -6.62 11.57 22.76
CA TYR A 633 -5.29 11.25 23.24
C TYR A 633 -5.09 9.73 23.13
N SER A 634 -3.89 9.31 22.73
CA SER A 634 -3.51 7.89 22.78
C SER A 634 -2.01 7.72 22.88
N ARG A 635 -1.58 6.64 23.55
CA ARG A 635 -0.23 6.12 23.43
C ARG A 635 -0.24 5.05 22.33
N SER A 636 0.73 5.11 21.44
CA SER A 636 1.00 4.12 20.39
C SER A 636 2.47 3.76 20.37
N MET A 637 2.85 2.80 19.54
CA MET A 637 4.25 2.39 19.41
C MET A 637 4.61 2.08 17.96
N ASN A 638 5.91 1.93 17.71
CA ASN A 638 6.44 1.40 16.46
C ASN A 638 7.58 0.42 16.77
N ARG A 639 7.40 -0.84 16.40
CA ARG A 639 8.37 -1.92 16.59
C ARG A 639 9.32 -2.00 15.40
N PRO A 640 10.56 -2.45 15.59
CA PRO A 640 11.44 -2.83 14.48
C PRO A 640 10.81 -3.93 13.63
N GLU A 641 11.13 -3.94 12.34
CA GLU A 641 10.79 -5.01 11.40
C GLU A 641 11.93 -6.04 11.35
N PHE A 642 11.64 -7.28 10.99
CA PHE A 642 12.63 -8.35 10.87
C PHE A 642 13.86 -7.93 10.08
N ARG A 643 13.66 -7.24 8.94
CA ARG A 643 14.75 -6.76 8.09
C ARG A 643 15.62 -5.70 8.75
N GLU A 644 15.04 -4.86 9.58
CA GLU A 644 15.76 -3.78 10.29
C GLU A 644 16.63 -4.33 11.42
N VAL A 645 16.21 -5.45 12.02
CA VAL A 645 16.94 -6.16 13.09
C VAL A 645 17.93 -7.17 12.51
N ALA A 646 17.64 -7.76 11.35
CA ALA A 646 18.51 -8.77 10.74
C ALA A 646 19.87 -8.16 10.38
N PRO A 647 21.00 -8.71 10.87
CA PRO A 647 22.35 -8.11 10.69
C PRO A 647 22.89 -8.23 9.27
N LEU A 648 22.09 -8.71 8.33
CA LEU A 648 22.49 -8.89 6.95
C LEU A 648 22.70 -7.56 6.21
N THR A 649 23.61 -7.55 5.25
CA THR A 649 23.78 -6.47 4.31
C THR A 649 22.96 -6.74 3.05
N TYR A 650 22.01 -5.86 2.74
CA TYR A 650 21.25 -5.88 1.50
C TYR A 650 21.80 -4.81 0.55
N TYR A 651 22.05 -5.19 -0.69
CA TYR A 651 22.42 -4.24 -1.73
C TYR A 651 21.23 -3.94 -2.62
N ASP A 652 20.83 -2.67 -2.65
CA ASP A 652 19.80 -2.20 -3.58
C ASP A 652 20.43 -1.87 -4.94
N PHE A 653 20.20 -2.72 -5.92
CA PHE A 653 20.74 -2.56 -7.27
C PHE A 653 20.12 -1.37 -8.03
N THR A 654 18.95 -0.90 -7.62
CA THR A 654 18.28 0.26 -8.22
C THR A 654 18.85 1.56 -7.68
N GLU A 655 18.98 1.63 -6.36
CA GLU A 655 19.51 2.81 -5.67
C GLU A 655 21.04 2.79 -5.56
N LYS A 656 21.68 1.66 -5.83
CA LYS A 656 23.12 1.40 -5.73
C LYS A 656 23.68 1.74 -4.35
N ASN A 657 22.96 1.36 -3.32
CA ASN A 657 23.36 1.49 -1.93
C ASN A 657 23.27 0.17 -1.17
N SER A 658 23.94 0.07 -0.04
CA SER A 658 23.89 -1.05 0.88
C SER A 658 23.19 -0.65 2.16
N VAL A 659 22.33 -1.52 2.68
CA VAL A 659 21.62 -1.32 3.95
C VAL A 659 21.90 -2.50 4.86
N VAL A 660 22.40 -2.21 6.07
CA VAL A 660 22.70 -3.20 7.12
C VAL A 660 21.67 -3.07 8.23
N GLY A 661 21.11 -4.20 8.68
CA GLY A 661 20.21 -4.19 9.84
C GLY A 661 20.98 -4.01 11.15
N ASN A 662 20.25 -3.61 12.19
CA ASN A 662 20.77 -3.36 13.53
C ASN A 662 19.99 -4.17 14.58
N PRO A 663 20.59 -5.24 15.14
CA PRO A 663 19.92 -6.07 16.16
C PRO A 663 19.66 -5.36 17.49
N LEU A 664 20.23 -4.19 17.71
CA LEU A 664 20.12 -3.42 18.96
C LEU A 664 18.97 -2.39 18.94
N LEU A 665 18.12 -2.42 17.92
CA LEU A 665 16.99 -1.50 17.80
C LEU A 665 15.98 -1.71 18.91
N LYS A 666 15.52 -0.59 19.47
CA LYS A 666 14.47 -0.54 20.50
C LYS A 666 13.16 -0.09 19.88
N ASN A 667 12.04 -0.45 20.53
CA ASN A 667 10.73 0.05 20.19
C ASN A 667 10.64 1.58 20.39
N ALA A 668 9.96 2.24 19.46
CA ALA A 668 9.59 3.64 19.63
C ALA A 668 8.26 3.74 20.37
N SER A 669 8.16 4.61 21.37
CA SER A 669 6.91 4.98 22.05
C SER A 669 6.45 6.34 21.57
N ILE A 670 5.13 6.48 21.31
CA ILE A 670 4.58 7.70 20.75
C ILE A 670 3.34 8.14 21.51
N HIS A 671 3.33 9.42 21.93
CA HIS A 671 2.17 10.11 22.48
C HIS A 671 1.50 10.93 21.38
N ASN A 672 0.19 10.73 21.20
CA ASN A 672 -0.60 11.37 20.17
C ASN A 672 -1.68 12.25 20.81
N LEU A 673 -1.84 13.48 20.33
CA LEU A 673 -2.90 14.41 20.71
C LEU A 673 -3.54 14.98 19.44
N ASP A 674 -4.86 14.93 19.34
CA ASP A 674 -5.63 15.34 18.19
C ASP A 674 -6.80 16.22 18.61
N LEU A 675 -7.03 17.30 17.87
CA LEU A 675 -8.20 18.17 17.97
C LEU A 675 -8.80 18.33 16.58
N ARG A 676 -10.11 18.07 16.42
CA ARG A 676 -10.78 18.19 15.12
C ARG A 676 -12.15 18.83 15.25
N PHE A 677 -12.40 19.84 14.44
CA PHE A 677 -13.69 20.45 14.19
C PHE A 677 -14.30 19.85 12.92
N GLU A 678 -15.59 19.50 12.97
CA GLU A 678 -16.34 18.92 11.84
C GLU A 678 -17.66 19.65 11.67
N PHE A 679 -17.97 20.04 10.43
CA PHE A 679 -19.22 20.66 10.05
C PHE A 679 -19.83 19.95 8.85
N TYR A 680 -21.07 19.49 9.00
CA TYR A 680 -21.84 18.74 8.02
C TYR A 680 -23.09 19.54 7.62
N PRO A 681 -22.97 20.49 6.67
CA PRO A 681 -24.10 21.32 6.28
C PRO A 681 -25.22 20.52 5.62
N SER A 682 -24.91 19.44 4.92
CA SER A 682 -25.83 18.49 4.32
C SER A 682 -25.28 17.05 4.37
N PRO A 683 -26.08 16.00 4.03
CA PRO A 683 -25.62 14.61 4.04
C PRO A 683 -24.46 14.29 3.09
N THR A 684 -24.19 15.15 2.13
CA THR A 684 -23.13 14.94 1.12
C THR A 684 -22.01 15.97 1.20
N GLU A 685 -22.14 16.95 2.10
CA GLU A 685 -21.17 18.03 2.26
C GLU A 685 -20.46 17.94 3.61
N THR A 686 -19.18 18.23 3.62
CA THR A 686 -18.39 18.25 4.85
C THR A 686 -17.32 19.35 4.79
N PHE A 687 -17.10 19.99 5.93
CA PHE A 687 -15.95 20.82 6.17
C PHE A 687 -15.31 20.37 7.49
N THR A 688 -14.04 20.03 7.45
CA THR A 688 -13.30 19.67 8.66
C THR A 688 -11.96 20.37 8.71
N ILE A 689 -11.54 20.70 9.92
CA ILE A 689 -10.18 21.15 10.22
C ILE A 689 -9.69 20.38 11.45
N ALA A 690 -8.47 19.88 11.39
CA ALA A 690 -7.85 19.11 12.46
C ALA A 690 -6.45 19.63 12.73
N ALA A 691 -6.06 19.68 14.00
CA ALA A 691 -4.68 19.87 14.44
C ALA A 691 -4.22 18.60 15.16
N PHE A 692 -2.97 18.22 14.97
CA PHE A 692 -2.39 17.08 15.66
C PHE A 692 -0.98 17.36 16.15
N TYR A 693 -0.61 16.67 17.22
CA TYR A 693 0.73 16.69 17.79
C TYR A 693 1.14 15.27 18.20
N LYS A 694 2.35 14.87 17.81
CA LYS A 694 2.93 13.58 18.14
C LYS A 694 4.33 13.76 18.69
N HIS A 695 4.60 13.12 19.83
CA HIS A 695 5.92 13.11 20.45
C HIS A 695 6.43 11.68 20.49
N PHE A 696 7.62 11.47 19.96
CA PHE A 696 8.28 10.17 19.83
C PHE A 696 9.45 10.06 20.80
N THR A 697 9.57 8.92 21.42
CA THR A 697 10.75 8.49 22.15
C THR A 697 11.35 7.30 21.41
N ASN A 698 12.65 7.30 21.16
CA ASN A 698 13.39 6.29 20.40
C ASN A 698 12.82 6.02 18.99
N PRO A 699 12.44 7.01 18.17
CA PRO A 699 12.01 6.74 16.79
C PRO A 699 13.12 6.06 16.02
N ILE A 700 12.76 5.12 15.13
CA ILE A 700 13.71 4.39 14.28
C ILE A 700 13.86 5.15 12.98
N GLU A 701 15.07 5.55 12.66
CA GLU A 701 15.44 6.27 11.44
C GLU A 701 16.55 5.53 10.68
N MET A 702 16.54 5.69 9.36
CA MET A 702 17.66 5.25 8.54
C MET A 702 18.79 6.28 8.64
N VAL A 703 19.99 5.81 8.94
CA VAL A 703 21.20 6.64 9.15
C VAL A 703 22.33 6.17 8.24
N SER A 704 23.20 7.06 7.86
CA SER A 704 24.44 6.72 7.16
C SER A 704 25.48 6.21 8.16
N ILE A 705 26.17 5.10 7.85
CA ILE A 705 27.16 4.48 8.74
C ILE A 705 28.55 4.35 8.08
N GLY A 706 29.00 5.32 7.34
CA GLY A 706 30.32 5.31 6.74
C GLY A 706 30.46 6.09 5.46
N ALA A 707 31.65 6.10 4.90
CA ALA A 707 31.89 6.71 3.60
C ALA A 707 31.18 5.90 2.49
N GLY A 708 30.52 6.58 1.57
CA GLY A 708 29.85 5.94 0.44
C GLY A 708 28.36 5.69 0.68
N SER A 709 27.81 4.71 -0.02
CA SER A 709 26.37 4.41 -0.01
C SER A 709 26.01 3.31 1.01
N LEU A 710 26.52 3.41 2.25
CA LEU A 710 26.23 2.43 3.30
C LEU A 710 25.33 3.04 4.37
N TYR A 711 24.17 2.40 4.62
CA TYR A 711 23.15 2.84 5.55
C TYR A 711 22.83 1.75 6.58
N SER A 712 22.28 2.16 7.72
CA SER A 712 21.73 1.27 8.75
C SER A 712 20.51 1.92 9.40
N PHE A 713 19.98 1.27 10.42
CA PHE A 713 18.89 1.78 11.24
C PHE A 713 19.38 2.11 12.63
N ALA A 714 18.93 3.22 13.19
CA ALA A 714 19.25 3.61 14.56
C ALA A 714 18.02 4.23 15.25
N ASN A 715 17.99 4.13 16.59
CA ASN A 715 17.04 4.90 17.37
C ASN A 715 17.57 6.30 17.59
N ALA A 716 16.80 7.32 17.19
CA ALA A 716 17.06 8.70 17.60
C ALA A 716 16.61 8.91 19.06
N LEU A 717 17.06 9.99 19.70
CA LEU A 717 16.65 10.37 21.07
C LEU A 717 15.15 10.62 21.13
N GLY A 718 14.66 11.43 20.20
CA GLY A 718 13.26 11.83 20.14
C GLY A 718 12.89 12.42 18.81
N ALA A 719 11.60 12.56 18.60
CA ALA A 719 11.08 13.35 17.49
C ALA A 719 9.74 14.00 17.83
N THR A 720 9.44 15.08 17.15
CA THR A 720 8.13 15.73 17.18
C THR A 720 7.55 15.79 15.78
N ASN A 721 6.25 15.61 15.65
CA ASN A 721 5.52 15.78 14.39
C ASN A 721 4.17 16.44 14.68
N TYR A 722 3.92 17.59 14.09
CA TYR A 722 2.66 18.32 14.27
C TYR A 722 2.19 18.98 12.98
N GLY A 723 0.90 19.24 12.90
CA GLY A 723 0.36 19.81 11.69
C GLY A 723 -1.11 20.14 11.78
N VAL A 724 -1.59 20.72 10.68
CA VAL A 724 -3.00 21.05 10.47
C VAL A 724 -3.48 20.39 9.19
N GLU A 725 -4.66 19.78 9.23
CA GLU A 725 -5.35 19.17 8.09
C GLU A 725 -6.68 19.85 7.85
N MET A 726 -7.03 20.09 6.60
CA MET A 726 -8.33 20.62 6.18
C MET A 726 -8.95 19.69 5.15
N GLU A 727 -10.25 19.44 5.28
CA GLU A 727 -11.04 18.72 4.27
C GLU A 727 -12.31 19.52 3.97
N LEU A 728 -12.58 19.73 2.69
CA LEU A 728 -13.80 20.38 2.20
C LEU A 728 -14.40 19.50 1.10
N LYS A 729 -15.65 19.10 1.27
CA LYS A 729 -16.51 18.54 0.23
C LYS A 729 -17.75 19.40 0.08
N LYS A 730 -17.92 20.05 -1.06
CA LYS A 730 -18.98 21.06 -1.26
C LYS A 730 -19.64 20.90 -2.63
N SER A 731 -20.98 20.88 -2.66
CA SER A 731 -21.76 21.05 -3.88
C SER A 731 -21.66 22.51 -4.38
N LEU A 732 -21.53 22.70 -5.70
CA LEU A 732 -21.45 24.02 -6.30
C LEU A 732 -22.82 24.56 -6.77
N ASN A 733 -23.90 23.95 -6.32
CA ASN A 733 -25.27 24.38 -6.68
C ASN A 733 -25.55 25.83 -6.25
N PHE A 734 -24.91 26.30 -5.16
CA PHE A 734 -25.08 27.66 -4.64
C PHE A 734 -24.55 28.77 -5.59
N ILE A 735 -23.72 28.44 -6.55
CA ILE A 735 -23.24 29.34 -7.62
C ILE A 735 -23.85 29.00 -8.99
N GLY A 736 -24.94 28.21 -9.01
CA GLY A 736 -25.61 27.82 -10.26
C GLY A 736 -24.98 26.66 -11.03
N LEU A 737 -23.86 26.09 -10.56
CA LEU A 737 -23.20 24.94 -11.17
C LEU A 737 -23.85 23.64 -10.66
N GLN A 738 -25.03 23.33 -11.22
CA GLN A 738 -25.74 22.09 -10.88
C GLN A 738 -24.92 20.85 -11.25
N ASN A 739 -24.98 19.82 -10.42
CA ASN A 739 -24.27 18.55 -10.61
C ASN A 739 -22.75 18.63 -10.46
N PHE A 740 -22.20 19.79 -10.09
CA PHE A 740 -20.77 19.92 -9.76
C PHE A 740 -20.55 19.88 -8.26
N SER A 741 -19.46 19.22 -7.86
CA SER A 741 -18.95 19.27 -6.49
C SER A 741 -17.44 19.46 -6.48
N LEU A 742 -16.96 20.10 -5.42
CA LEU A 742 -15.55 20.38 -5.13
C LEU A 742 -15.13 19.56 -3.93
N ASN A 743 -14.00 18.84 -4.05
CA ASN A 743 -13.33 18.21 -2.93
C ASN A 743 -11.93 18.79 -2.81
N ILE A 744 -11.56 19.28 -1.63
CA ILE A 744 -10.20 19.78 -1.34
C ILE A 744 -9.73 19.13 -0.04
N ASN A 745 -8.52 18.63 -0.06
CA ASN A 745 -7.82 18.13 1.10
C ASN A 745 -6.44 18.77 1.14
N ALA A 746 -6.10 19.43 2.23
CA ALA A 746 -4.80 20.06 2.41
C ALA A 746 -4.24 19.74 3.79
N SER A 747 -2.94 19.53 3.86
CA SER A 747 -2.22 19.30 5.12
C SER A 747 -0.94 20.14 5.13
N LEU A 748 -0.66 20.78 6.26
CA LEU A 748 0.61 21.43 6.57
C LEU A 748 1.23 20.70 7.77
N ILE A 749 2.47 20.24 7.62
CA ILE A 749 3.09 19.33 8.58
C ILE A 749 4.53 19.78 8.83
N LYS A 750 4.94 19.80 10.10
CA LYS A 750 6.32 20.04 10.50
C LYS A 750 6.78 18.95 11.45
N SER A 751 7.98 18.44 11.24
CA SER A 751 8.62 17.50 12.16
C SER A 751 10.05 17.89 12.48
N SER A 752 10.57 17.33 13.55
CA SER A 752 11.98 17.44 13.96
C SER A 752 12.36 16.12 14.62
N VAL A 753 13.51 15.57 14.25
CA VAL A 753 14.13 14.42 14.89
C VAL A 753 15.49 14.81 15.43
N GLU A 754 15.82 14.33 16.65
CA GLU A 754 17.03 14.63 17.38
C GLU A 754 17.80 13.35 17.68
N PHE A 755 19.09 13.37 17.45
CA PHE A 755 20.00 12.24 17.66
C PHE A 755 20.92 12.48 18.85
N ALA A 756 21.35 11.42 19.53
CA ALA A 756 22.34 11.46 20.61
C ALA A 756 23.73 11.76 20.07
N ASP A 757 24.07 11.15 18.92
CA ASP A 757 25.34 11.35 18.24
C ASP A 757 25.24 12.48 17.22
N THR A 758 25.60 13.67 17.65
CA THR A 758 25.63 14.88 16.80
C THR A 758 26.84 14.95 15.86
N GLU A 759 27.82 14.04 16.00
CA GLU A 759 28.96 13.93 15.07
C GLU A 759 28.56 13.12 13.82
N SER A 760 27.61 12.19 13.96
CA SER A 760 27.14 11.32 12.87
C SER A 760 25.80 11.75 12.28
N GLU A 761 24.99 12.46 13.05
CA GLU A 761 23.64 12.89 12.65
C GLU A 761 23.31 14.30 13.17
N ARG A 762 22.43 14.99 12.45
CA ARG A 762 21.94 16.33 12.81
C ARG A 762 20.44 16.36 13.02
N THR A 763 19.96 17.35 13.75
CA THR A 763 18.52 17.65 13.83
C THR A 763 17.98 17.98 12.45
N ARG A 764 16.94 17.24 12.01
CA ARG A 764 16.31 17.37 10.70
C ARG A 764 14.83 17.00 10.75
N ALA A 765 14.11 17.19 9.65
CA ALA A 765 12.79 16.62 9.52
C ALA A 765 12.83 15.08 9.50
N LEU A 766 11.75 14.44 9.92
CA LEU A 766 11.58 12.98 9.77
C LEU A 766 11.72 12.60 8.30
N GLN A 767 12.46 11.51 8.02
CA GLN A 767 12.66 11.01 6.67
C GLN A 767 11.32 10.64 6.01
N GLY A 768 11.13 11.09 4.76
CA GLY A 768 9.89 10.88 4.00
C GLY A 768 8.76 11.85 4.34
N GLN A 769 8.90 12.73 5.36
CA GLN A 769 7.90 13.71 5.70
C GLN A 769 7.91 14.89 4.73
N SER A 770 6.74 15.18 4.14
CA SER A 770 6.53 16.35 3.31
C SER A 770 5.91 17.50 4.12
N PRO A 771 6.35 18.76 3.96
CA PRO A 771 5.81 19.89 4.70
C PRO A 771 4.37 20.24 4.32
N TYR A 772 3.93 19.86 3.14
CA TYR A 772 2.53 20.04 2.72
C TYR A 772 2.09 18.96 1.72
N VAL A 773 0.79 18.69 1.73
CA VAL A 773 0.10 17.84 0.76
C VAL A 773 -1.20 18.52 0.37
N VAL A 774 -1.48 18.62 -0.93
CA VAL A 774 -2.75 19.16 -1.44
C VAL A 774 -3.34 18.21 -2.47
N ASN A 775 -4.60 17.81 -2.23
CA ASN A 775 -5.44 17.10 -3.18
C ASN A 775 -6.67 17.96 -3.47
N ALA A 776 -6.96 18.26 -4.71
CA ALA A 776 -8.14 19.00 -5.12
C ALA A 776 -8.82 18.31 -6.30
N GLY A 777 -10.15 18.27 -6.30
CA GLY A 777 -10.90 17.66 -7.39
C GLY A 777 -12.22 18.36 -7.64
N ILE A 778 -12.54 18.53 -8.93
CA ILE A 778 -13.84 18.97 -9.40
C ILE A 778 -14.54 17.77 -10.02
N TYR A 779 -15.75 17.48 -9.54
CA TYR A 779 -16.55 16.35 -9.95
C TYR A 779 -17.86 16.84 -10.57
N TYR A 780 -18.18 16.34 -11.74
CA TYR A 780 -19.47 16.50 -12.39
C TYR A 780 -20.20 15.16 -12.38
N GLN A 781 -21.43 15.14 -11.94
CA GLN A 781 -22.27 13.93 -11.96
C GLN A 781 -23.71 14.27 -12.37
N ASN A 782 -24.17 13.66 -13.46
CA ASN A 782 -25.55 13.75 -13.92
C ASN A 782 -26.10 12.34 -14.13
N ASP A 783 -26.82 11.84 -13.15
CA ASP A 783 -27.33 10.47 -13.16
C ASP A 783 -28.43 10.26 -14.23
N ASN A 784 -29.22 11.30 -14.52
CA ASN A 784 -30.25 11.25 -15.56
C ASN A 784 -29.65 11.07 -16.96
N LYS A 785 -28.51 11.68 -17.21
CA LYS A 785 -27.77 11.53 -18.46
C LYS A 785 -26.76 10.37 -18.41
N GLY A 786 -26.56 9.76 -17.26
CA GLY A 786 -25.55 8.71 -17.03
C GLY A 786 -24.13 9.20 -17.33
N ILE A 787 -23.81 10.47 -16.99
CA ILE A 787 -22.52 11.09 -17.25
C ILE A 787 -21.85 11.43 -15.91
N SER A 788 -20.56 11.05 -15.76
CA SER A 788 -19.70 11.61 -14.73
C SER A 788 -18.35 11.99 -15.30
N ALA A 789 -17.78 13.10 -14.80
CA ALA A 789 -16.46 13.58 -15.17
C ALA A 789 -15.73 14.12 -13.94
N ASN A 790 -14.44 13.87 -13.85
CA ASN A 790 -13.61 14.29 -12.71
C ASN A 790 -12.30 14.87 -13.23
N LEU A 791 -11.93 16.01 -12.67
CA LEU A 791 -10.60 16.60 -12.85
C LEU A 791 -9.95 16.68 -11.47
N MET A 792 -8.79 16.05 -11.33
CA MET A 792 -8.12 15.93 -10.03
C MET A 792 -6.70 16.45 -10.12
N TYR A 793 -6.30 17.17 -9.09
CA TYR A 793 -4.98 17.71 -8.88
C TYR A 793 -4.39 17.16 -7.59
N ASN A 794 -3.10 16.80 -7.63
CA ASN A 794 -2.32 16.37 -6.48
C ASN A 794 -0.95 17.04 -6.51
N VAL A 795 -0.49 17.50 -5.35
CA VAL A 795 0.89 17.92 -5.12
C VAL A 795 1.32 17.58 -3.70
N MET A 796 2.57 17.20 -3.57
CA MET A 796 3.26 16.95 -2.31
C MET A 796 4.53 17.81 -2.30
N GLY A 797 4.82 18.46 -1.16
CA GLY A 797 6.03 19.26 -0.97
C GLY A 797 7.30 18.41 -0.99
N GLU A 798 8.44 19.06 -1.00
CA GLU A 798 9.73 18.39 -0.94
C GLU A 798 9.88 17.56 0.34
N ARG A 799 10.65 16.45 0.26
CA ARG A 799 10.89 15.59 1.42
C ARG A 799 12.28 14.95 1.35
N ILE A 800 12.86 14.68 2.51
CA ILE A 800 14.13 13.95 2.61
C ILE A 800 13.90 12.51 2.15
N LEU A 801 14.53 12.11 1.06
CA LEU A 801 14.54 10.74 0.58
C LEU A 801 15.68 9.95 1.23
N VAL A 802 16.88 10.55 1.29
CA VAL A 802 18.08 10.00 1.91
C VAL A 802 18.69 11.07 2.80
N ALA A 803 18.98 10.73 4.05
CA ALA A 803 19.59 11.65 5.01
C ALA A 803 21.05 11.93 4.67
N ALA A 804 21.55 13.10 5.08
CA ALA A 804 22.92 13.54 4.90
C ALA A 804 23.93 12.59 5.53
N GLN A 805 25.14 12.55 5.00
CA GLN A 805 26.31 11.92 5.62
C GLN A 805 27.13 12.98 6.35
N LEU A 806 27.41 12.75 7.64
CA LEU A 806 28.24 13.60 8.47
C LEU A 806 29.54 12.89 8.86
N ASN A 807 30.57 13.67 9.09
CA ASN A 807 31.80 13.23 9.74
C ASN A 807 32.22 14.30 10.75
N GLN A 808 32.32 13.95 12.02
CA GLN A 808 32.62 14.86 13.11
C GLN A 808 31.71 16.13 13.10
N GLY A 809 30.40 15.95 12.85
CA GLY A 809 29.44 17.04 12.77
C GLY A 809 29.48 17.87 11.47
N VAL A 810 30.40 17.60 10.56
CA VAL A 810 30.50 18.28 9.26
C VAL A 810 29.75 17.48 8.20
N VAL A 811 28.85 18.13 7.47
CA VAL A 811 28.12 17.52 6.36
C VAL A 811 29.06 17.23 5.21
N LEU A 812 29.33 15.95 4.94
CA LEU A 812 30.13 15.51 3.79
C LEU A 812 29.24 15.44 2.52
N VAL A 813 28.10 14.79 2.66
CA VAL A 813 27.12 14.63 1.57
C VAL A 813 25.79 15.13 2.10
N PRO A 814 25.18 16.16 1.50
CA PRO A 814 23.90 16.71 1.94
C PRO A 814 22.74 15.74 1.74
N ASP A 815 21.61 16.03 2.41
CA ASP A 815 20.35 15.30 2.18
C ASP A 815 19.98 15.27 0.70
N ILE A 816 19.44 14.13 0.27
CA ILE A 816 18.78 14.01 -1.04
C ILE A 816 17.29 14.26 -0.84
N TYR A 817 16.77 15.30 -1.49
CA TYR A 817 15.37 15.66 -1.46
C TYR A 817 14.66 15.16 -2.72
N GLU A 818 13.48 14.57 -2.54
CA GLU A 818 12.49 14.40 -3.62
C GLU A 818 11.73 15.71 -3.78
N MET A 819 11.71 16.23 -5.01
CA MET A 819 11.14 17.53 -5.32
C MET A 819 9.63 17.45 -5.59
N PRO A 820 8.87 18.52 -5.31
CA PRO A 820 7.45 18.59 -5.60
C PRO A 820 7.13 18.29 -7.05
N ARG A 821 6.06 17.53 -7.29
CA ARG A 821 5.53 17.26 -8.64
C ARG A 821 4.03 17.50 -8.65
N HIS A 822 3.58 18.32 -9.59
CA HIS A 822 2.17 18.59 -9.82
C HIS A 822 1.59 17.54 -10.76
N VAL A 823 0.55 16.85 -10.32
CA VAL A 823 -0.14 15.81 -11.09
C VAL A 823 -1.58 16.22 -11.33
N ILE A 824 -2.01 16.16 -12.58
CA ILE A 824 -3.41 16.38 -12.96
C ILE A 824 -3.91 15.14 -13.70
N ASP A 825 -5.03 14.60 -13.22
CA ASP A 825 -5.73 13.46 -13.80
C ASP A 825 -7.13 13.90 -14.24
N PHE A 826 -7.58 13.39 -15.39
CA PHE A 826 -8.94 13.56 -15.88
C PHE A 826 -9.60 12.20 -16.10
N SER A 827 -10.87 12.06 -15.72
CA SER A 827 -11.68 10.90 -16.08
C SER A 827 -13.09 11.28 -16.50
N PHE A 828 -13.63 10.54 -17.46
CA PHE A 828 -14.99 10.70 -17.99
C PHE A 828 -15.64 9.33 -18.13
N ASN A 829 -16.86 9.17 -17.60
CA ASN A 829 -17.64 7.96 -17.72
C ASN A 829 -19.02 8.25 -18.32
N LYS A 830 -19.49 7.36 -19.19
CA LYS A 830 -20.81 7.42 -19.81
C LYS A 830 -21.50 6.08 -19.71
N LYS A 831 -22.65 6.06 -19.04
CA LYS A 831 -23.56 4.92 -19.04
C LYS A 831 -24.44 4.95 -20.30
N ILE A 832 -24.51 3.83 -21.00
CA ILE A 832 -25.31 3.60 -22.19
C ILE A 832 -26.34 2.54 -21.83
N GLY A 833 -27.60 2.95 -21.64
CA GLY A 833 -28.63 2.10 -21.10
C GLY A 833 -28.31 1.65 -19.67
N LYS A 834 -28.75 0.43 -19.31
CA LYS A 834 -28.54 -0.14 -17.97
C LYS A 834 -27.32 -1.08 -17.90
N GLN A 835 -26.77 -1.46 -19.04
CA GLN A 835 -25.82 -2.57 -19.16
C GLN A 835 -24.38 -2.11 -19.43
N LEU A 836 -24.17 -1.06 -20.23
CA LEU A 836 -22.85 -0.67 -20.69
C LEU A 836 -22.42 0.67 -20.05
N GLU A 837 -21.20 0.69 -19.53
CA GLU A 837 -20.51 1.91 -19.10
C GLU A 837 -19.20 2.04 -19.84
N LEU A 838 -19.01 3.15 -20.55
CA LEU A 838 -17.76 3.51 -21.20
C LEU A 838 -16.97 4.46 -20.29
N LYS A 839 -15.67 4.22 -20.19
CA LYS A 839 -14.73 4.99 -19.38
C LYS A 839 -13.60 5.52 -20.25
N PHE A 840 -13.28 6.80 -20.10
CA PHE A 840 -12.14 7.45 -20.70
C PHE A 840 -11.32 8.14 -19.61
N GLY A 841 -10.00 8.13 -19.71
CA GLY A 841 -9.15 8.84 -18.76
C GLY A 841 -7.81 9.24 -19.31
N ILE A 842 -7.27 10.30 -18.72
CA ILE A 842 -5.91 10.77 -18.95
C ILE A 842 -5.26 10.94 -17.58
N LYS A 843 -4.18 10.20 -17.32
CA LYS A 843 -3.37 10.31 -16.11
C LYS A 843 -2.13 11.12 -16.38
N ASP A 844 -1.75 11.92 -15.38
CA ASP A 844 -0.54 12.77 -15.39
C ASP A 844 -0.46 13.70 -16.60
N ILE A 845 -1.50 14.53 -16.80
CA ILE A 845 -1.62 15.44 -17.97
C ILE A 845 -0.40 16.35 -18.10
N LEU A 846 0.17 16.79 -16.97
CA LEU A 846 1.33 17.68 -16.97
C LEU A 846 2.62 16.96 -17.33
N ALA A 847 2.73 15.68 -17.07
CA ALA A 847 3.91 14.84 -17.33
C ALA A 847 5.21 15.50 -16.86
N GLN A 848 5.20 16.08 -15.65
CA GLN A 848 6.40 16.70 -15.06
C GLN A 848 7.43 15.62 -14.71
N ASP A 849 8.70 15.99 -14.78
CA ASP A 849 9.79 15.11 -14.40
C ASP A 849 9.74 14.78 -12.89
N HIS A 850 10.03 13.53 -12.56
CA HIS A 850 10.46 13.14 -11.23
C HIS A 850 11.88 13.65 -11.04
N ARG A 851 12.13 14.35 -9.92
CA ARG A 851 13.44 14.95 -9.62
C ARG A 851 13.81 14.70 -8.18
N THR A 852 15.08 14.30 -7.97
CA THR A 852 15.72 14.39 -6.67
C THR A 852 16.93 15.32 -6.77
N GLN A 853 17.24 16.02 -5.70
CA GLN A 853 18.36 16.96 -5.68
C GLN A 853 19.07 17.03 -4.33
N GLN A 854 20.32 17.46 -4.37
CA GLN A 854 21.14 17.82 -3.21
C GLN A 854 21.52 19.29 -3.31
N THR A 855 21.62 19.96 -2.17
CA THR A 855 21.99 21.38 -2.12
C THR A 855 23.32 21.51 -1.37
N TYR A 856 24.31 22.10 -2.02
CA TYR A 856 25.64 22.34 -1.51
C TYR A 856 25.89 23.84 -1.31
N ASP A 857 26.80 24.20 -0.37
CA ASP A 857 27.34 25.55 -0.28
C ASP A 857 28.17 25.83 -1.55
N ASP A 858 28.00 27.01 -2.14
CA ASP A 858 28.73 27.45 -3.33
C ASP A 858 30.11 28.11 -3.01
N GLY A 859 30.42 28.25 -1.71
CA GLY A 859 31.63 28.90 -1.24
C GLY A 859 31.60 30.42 -1.25
N ASN A 860 30.52 31.04 -1.73
CA ASN A 860 30.33 32.47 -1.83
C ASN A 860 29.22 33.00 -0.91
N GLY A 861 28.75 32.15 0.03
CA GLY A 861 27.65 32.45 0.93
C GLY A 861 26.26 32.19 0.31
N GLY A 862 26.24 31.55 -0.88
CA GLY A 862 25.04 31.06 -1.55
C GLY A 862 24.96 29.53 -1.51
N SER A 863 24.02 28.98 -2.26
CA SER A 863 23.86 27.53 -2.40
C SER A 863 23.57 27.13 -3.84
N ILE A 864 24.02 25.93 -4.22
CA ILE A 864 23.76 25.33 -5.51
C ILE A 864 23.02 24.00 -5.35
N SER A 865 21.92 23.84 -6.09
CA SER A 865 21.13 22.61 -6.09
C SER A 865 21.48 21.77 -7.31
N LEU A 866 21.92 20.54 -7.08
CA LEU A 866 22.34 19.59 -8.08
C LEU A 866 21.34 18.42 -8.17
N ALA A 867 20.87 18.13 -9.37
CA ALA A 867 19.91 17.05 -9.58
C ALA A 867 20.60 15.68 -9.57
N ASN A 868 20.18 14.78 -8.65
CA ASN A 868 20.65 13.40 -8.57
C ASN A 868 19.94 12.51 -9.59
N LYS A 869 18.61 12.42 -9.46
CA LYS A 869 17.76 11.67 -10.39
C LYS A 869 16.81 12.60 -11.11
N ARG A 870 16.65 12.33 -12.41
CA ARG A 870 15.64 13.02 -13.23
C ARG A 870 15.13 12.08 -14.31
N TYR A 871 13.83 11.85 -14.35
CA TYR A 871 13.17 11.03 -15.37
C TYR A 871 11.71 11.43 -15.55
N ASN A 872 11.14 11.03 -16.68
CA ASN A 872 9.75 11.29 -17.03
C ASN A 872 9.02 9.99 -17.33
N THR A 873 7.84 9.80 -16.73
CA THR A 873 7.00 8.61 -16.94
C THR A 873 5.94 8.79 -18.02
N GLY A 874 5.79 9.98 -18.57
CA GLY A 874 4.83 10.31 -19.62
C GLY A 874 3.37 10.36 -19.13
N ARG A 875 2.48 10.62 -20.11
CA ARG A 875 1.02 10.64 -19.93
C ARG A 875 0.43 9.30 -20.30
N THR A 876 -0.62 8.92 -19.60
CA THR A 876 -1.34 7.69 -19.93
C THR A 876 -2.79 8.00 -20.28
N VAL A 877 -3.19 7.66 -21.52
CA VAL A 877 -4.57 7.75 -22.00
C VAL A 877 -5.19 6.36 -21.95
N SER A 878 -6.36 6.22 -21.36
CA SER A 878 -7.04 4.94 -21.18
C SER A 878 -8.48 4.97 -21.70
N LEU A 879 -8.91 3.85 -22.24
CA LEU A 879 -10.28 3.56 -22.66
C LEU A 879 -10.72 2.27 -22.00
N GLY A 880 -11.93 2.24 -21.48
CA GLY A 880 -12.49 1.06 -20.84
C GLY A 880 -13.99 0.91 -21.14
N ALA A 881 -14.44 -0.32 -21.07
CA ALA A 881 -15.85 -0.68 -21.15
C ALA A 881 -16.16 -1.65 -20.00
N ASN A 882 -17.23 -1.38 -19.29
CA ASN A 882 -17.77 -2.25 -18.26
C ASN A 882 -19.18 -2.68 -18.67
N TRP A 883 -19.38 -4.00 -18.79
CA TRP A 883 -20.66 -4.59 -19.18
C TRP A 883 -21.28 -5.31 -18.00
N LYS A 884 -22.57 -5.03 -17.76
CA LYS A 884 -23.38 -5.69 -16.73
C LYS A 884 -24.44 -6.53 -17.40
N PHE A 885 -24.45 -7.82 -17.06
CA PHE A 885 -25.42 -8.82 -17.54
C PHE A 885 -26.57 -8.97 -16.57
#